data_b337c1f76018c7a30e0262b86cca457c
#
_entry.id   b337c1f76018c7a30e0262b86cca457c
#
_cell.length_a   1.000
_cell.length_b   1.000
_cell.length_c   1.000
_cell.angle_alpha   90.00
_cell.angle_beta   90.00
_cell.angle_gamma   90.00
#
_symmetry.space_group_name_H-M   'P 1'
#
loop_
_entity.id
_entity.type
_entity.pdbx_description
1 polymer ?
#
loop_
_entity_poly.entity_id
_entity_poly.type
_entity_poly.pdbx_seq_one_letter_code
_entity_poly.pdbx_strand_id
1 'polypeptide(L)'
;MKIFFEEYVYKWDVVKDYLHDHYVMYLKDGRVTIPYVGYYYSSNAEDSVFILPKVFINIDENKEEKAFGIFKPEDIIDTNDENNPLLKSQYFNEVFNLSTWIYRAIARYQERHSPENITESVEVQNVESVNGDNSETWINIILQLIRFNNEHRNLFTYIAKINSQGHHKINWQKTISKVRPWLQDRSPVYMEFRNKSKVINYDEELIVLFFSVLDYLHDKYSFRILRNVNYQTYPKDVEKLIASGKGTRLLRNIRRKYFKDELVTLWQLLFVFFEKAQTMRSKQTHEESLMVRNFNMVFEDMIDSLISDDTKEKNEKLKDQPDGKIVDHIYHYGSLVREDDIYYIGDSKYYKEGHDPGENSIYKQFTYAKNVIQMNMDVTSPAERIGRANYYDEVTEGYNITPNFFIRGMVNPQHINYQEAELEQQKGKDGKPAVEKRWHHQNRLFDRDTLFVLKYSINFLFVLSAYAAGRVDEAYKKHIREKFRKNLKDELERRYHFYLLLSKGDRKEAVDRHFRLLNGKVFNSFNDGRILLCAFEKGKRGAVQLFEQIKGDFRVIRYKLGQDIHEAIQSQPDISLEPRTASVQATLFPMRGAKLEDIRDDQDVYNFVWRSLILKDMVFGPGQIITECHKNFDFLDKYPGMTTQDWDKVVMRFIRDIQSCYDLDMEEIFSMTA
;
A
#
# COMPACT_ATOMS: atom_id res chain seq x y z
N MET A 1 30.45 -9.01 -0.89
CA MET A 1 29.41 -7.99 -0.67
C MET A 1 29.32 -7.71 0.83
N LYS A 2 29.21 -6.44 1.25
CA LYS A 2 29.09 -6.04 2.66
C LYS A 2 27.72 -5.42 2.89
N ILE A 3 27.11 -5.69 4.06
CA ILE A 3 25.77 -5.24 4.40
C ILE A 3 25.82 -4.43 5.70
N PHE A 4 25.29 -3.22 5.66
CA PHE A 4 25.08 -2.38 6.83
C PHE A 4 23.63 -1.93 6.91
N PHE A 5 23.23 -1.34 8.04
CA PHE A 5 21.88 -0.85 8.27
C PHE A 5 21.89 0.60 8.70
N GLU A 6 20.98 1.37 8.14
CA GLU A 6 20.75 2.76 8.50
C GLU A 6 20.45 2.91 10.00
N GLU A 7 21.06 3.91 10.64
CA GLU A 7 20.83 4.26 12.06
C GLU A 7 21.09 3.13 13.06
N TYR A 8 21.71 2.02 12.66
CA TYR A 8 22.21 1.04 13.62
C TYR A 8 23.56 1.52 14.21
N VAL A 9 23.78 1.21 15.48
CA VAL A 9 24.98 1.68 16.19
C VAL A 9 26.10 0.67 16.08
N TYR A 10 27.12 1.00 15.29
CA TYR A 10 28.32 0.17 15.07
C TYR A 10 29.51 0.68 15.89
N LYS A 11 30.50 -0.18 16.15
CA LYS A 11 31.85 0.23 16.56
C LYS A 11 32.59 0.76 15.34
N TRP A 12 33.32 1.85 15.47
CA TRP A 12 34.07 2.42 14.35
C TRP A 12 35.03 1.41 13.70
N ASP A 13 35.73 0.59 14.52
CA ASP A 13 36.63 -0.44 13.99
C ASP A 13 36.00 -1.44 13.03
N VAL A 14 34.70 -1.62 13.09
CA VAL A 14 33.96 -2.52 12.20
C VAL A 14 33.62 -1.85 10.86
N VAL A 15 33.54 -0.53 10.84
CA VAL A 15 33.03 0.25 9.67
C VAL A 15 34.18 0.89 8.88
N LYS A 16 35.25 1.30 9.52
CA LYS A 16 36.36 2.10 8.95
C LYS A 16 37.03 1.53 7.70
N ASP A 17 37.03 0.19 7.56
CA ASP A 17 37.65 -0.48 6.41
C ASP A 17 36.73 -0.47 5.17
N TYR A 18 35.44 -0.10 5.35
CA TYR A 18 34.43 -0.16 4.31
C TYR A 18 33.86 1.19 3.91
N LEU A 19 33.74 2.12 4.86
CA LEU A 19 33.13 3.43 4.65
C LEU A 19 34.07 4.55 5.17
N HIS A 20 34.08 5.67 4.47
CA HIS A 20 34.80 6.86 4.91
C HIS A 20 34.12 7.59 6.05
N ASP A 21 34.88 8.37 6.80
CA ASP A 21 34.44 9.18 7.95
C ASP A 21 33.24 10.07 7.64
N HIS A 22 33.18 10.63 6.44
CA HIS A 22 32.08 11.54 6.05
C HIS A 22 30.75 10.85 5.80
N TYR A 23 30.74 9.51 5.69
CA TYR A 23 29.49 8.72 5.57
C TYR A 23 28.93 8.25 6.91
N VAL A 24 29.59 8.56 8.01
CA VAL A 24 29.17 8.14 9.35
C VAL A 24 28.94 9.33 10.26
N MET A 25 28.13 9.14 11.28
CA MET A 25 27.95 10.09 12.38
C MET A 25 28.49 9.51 13.66
N TYR A 26 29.46 10.24 14.27
CA TYR A 26 30.07 9.84 15.53
C TYR A 26 29.14 10.11 16.71
N LEU A 27 29.01 9.14 17.59
CA LEU A 27 28.33 9.26 18.87
C LEU A 27 29.34 9.64 19.98
N LYS A 28 28.80 10.13 21.10
CA LYS A 28 29.61 10.61 22.23
C LYS A 28 30.56 9.55 22.84
N ASP A 29 30.24 8.27 22.63
CA ASP A 29 30.98 7.10 23.15
C ASP A 29 31.98 6.49 22.16
N GLY A 30 32.23 7.17 21.04
CA GLY A 30 33.14 6.71 19.98
C GLY A 30 32.55 5.64 19.04
N ARG A 31 31.27 5.30 19.22
CA ARG A 31 30.51 4.49 18.26
C ARG A 31 30.02 5.36 17.10
N VAL A 32 29.60 4.74 16.04
CA VAL A 32 29.11 5.42 14.82
C VAL A 32 27.76 4.88 14.37
N THR A 33 27.01 5.75 13.70
CA THR A 33 25.82 5.38 12.96
C THR A 33 25.97 5.80 11.50
N ILE A 34 25.27 5.11 10.60
CA ILE A 34 25.28 5.39 9.17
C ILE A 34 23.94 6.05 8.82
N PRO A 35 23.90 7.35 8.48
CA PRO A 35 22.66 8.06 8.15
C PRO A 35 22.25 7.95 6.68
N TYR A 36 22.83 7.03 5.94
CA TYR A 36 22.62 6.82 4.51
C TYR A 36 21.95 5.47 4.24
N VAL A 37 21.23 5.40 3.12
CA VAL A 37 20.70 4.16 2.52
C VAL A 37 21.14 4.11 1.06
N GLY A 38 21.59 2.95 0.58
CA GLY A 38 21.93 2.75 -0.81
C GLY A 38 23.15 1.89 -1.06
N TYR A 39 23.86 2.20 -2.13
CA TYR A 39 25.00 1.46 -2.65
C TYR A 39 26.27 2.31 -2.62
N TYR A 40 27.35 1.69 -2.18
CA TYR A 40 28.69 2.25 -2.22
C TYR A 40 29.69 1.18 -2.65
N TYR A 41 30.63 1.51 -3.52
CA TYR A 41 31.76 0.66 -3.83
C TYR A 41 33.01 1.15 -3.09
N SER A 42 33.52 0.36 -2.17
CA SER A 42 34.69 0.66 -1.39
C SER A 42 35.96 0.23 -2.13
N SER A 43 36.82 1.19 -2.49
CA SER A 43 38.13 0.91 -3.08
C SER A 43 39.07 0.20 -2.07
N ASN A 44 38.92 0.49 -0.79
CA ASN A 44 39.73 -0.13 0.26
C ASN A 44 39.39 -1.62 0.45
N ALA A 45 38.11 -1.95 0.42
CA ALA A 45 37.63 -3.32 0.56
C ALA A 45 37.57 -4.09 -0.77
N GLU A 46 37.74 -3.40 -1.90
CA GLU A 46 37.54 -3.92 -3.27
C GLU A 46 36.18 -4.63 -3.43
N ASP A 47 35.15 -4.15 -2.72
CA ASP A 47 33.84 -4.80 -2.64
C ASP A 47 32.68 -3.78 -2.57
N SER A 48 31.50 -4.28 -2.92
CA SER A 48 30.26 -3.53 -2.86
C SER A 48 29.70 -3.50 -1.44
N VAL A 49 29.37 -2.33 -0.96
CA VAL A 49 28.73 -2.08 0.32
C VAL A 49 27.27 -1.66 0.06
N PHE A 50 26.34 -2.34 0.71
CA PHE A 50 24.94 -1.97 0.70
C PHE A 50 24.50 -1.54 2.09
N ILE A 51 23.85 -0.40 2.16
CA ILE A 51 23.29 0.12 3.40
C ILE A 51 21.77 0.00 3.27
N LEU A 52 21.19 -0.91 4.06
CA LEU A 52 19.76 -1.22 4.04
C LEU A 52 18.97 -0.27 4.94
N PRO A 53 17.70 0.03 4.59
CA PRO A 53 16.81 0.85 5.38
C PRO A 53 16.60 0.34 6.81
N LYS A 54 16.46 1.26 7.76
CA LYS A 54 16.22 0.94 9.18
C LYS A 54 14.93 0.17 9.47
N VAL A 55 13.98 0.13 8.53
CA VAL A 55 12.74 -0.68 8.67
C VAL A 55 13.01 -2.19 8.72
N PHE A 56 14.21 -2.64 8.31
CA PHE A 56 14.65 -4.04 8.45
C PHE A 56 15.20 -4.36 9.84
N ILE A 57 15.32 -3.37 10.72
CA ILE A 57 15.72 -3.55 12.11
C ILE A 57 14.48 -3.69 12.97
N ASN A 58 14.31 -4.88 13.55
CA ASN A 58 13.23 -5.20 14.48
C ASN A 58 13.77 -5.24 15.90
N ILE A 59 12.91 -5.03 16.88
CA ILE A 59 13.26 -5.12 18.30
C ILE A 59 12.76 -6.48 18.82
N ASP A 60 13.67 -7.30 19.35
CA ASP A 60 13.31 -8.59 19.93
C ASP A 60 12.67 -8.46 21.32
N GLU A 61 12.25 -9.58 21.92
CA GLU A 61 11.66 -9.66 23.28
C GLU A 61 12.60 -9.11 24.35
N ASN A 62 13.93 -9.16 24.14
CA ASN A 62 14.96 -8.66 25.01
C ASN A 62 15.29 -7.16 24.80
N LYS A 63 14.55 -6.49 23.92
CA LYS A 63 14.79 -5.11 23.48
C LYS A 63 16.11 -4.91 22.74
N GLU A 64 16.67 -5.96 22.15
CA GLU A 64 17.82 -5.87 21.26
C GLU A 64 17.40 -5.62 19.81
N GLU A 65 18.15 -4.79 19.11
CA GLU A 65 17.95 -4.54 17.69
C GLU A 65 18.46 -5.73 16.87
N LYS A 66 17.60 -6.31 16.04
CA LYS A 66 17.90 -7.46 15.18
C LYS A 66 17.58 -7.16 13.71
N ALA A 67 18.53 -7.41 12.84
CA ALA A 67 18.31 -7.40 11.40
C ALA A 67 17.35 -8.54 11.00
N PHE A 68 16.33 -8.22 10.23
CA PHE A 68 15.28 -9.16 9.82
C PHE A 68 14.61 -9.89 11.00
N GLY A 69 14.61 -9.30 12.17
CA GLY A 69 14.06 -9.87 13.40
C GLY A 69 14.84 -11.04 14.01
N ILE A 70 15.97 -11.43 13.41
CA ILE A 70 16.69 -12.67 13.78
C ILE A 70 18.16 -12.41 14.08
N PHE A 71 18.88 -11.67 13.22
CA PHE A 71 20.33 -11.56 13.25
C PHE A 71 20.81 -10.32 13.99
N LYS A 72 21.96 -10.41 14.66
CA LYS A 72 22.69 -9.20 15.03
C LYS A 72 23.28 -8.57 13.77
N PRO A 73 23.07 -7.28 13.50
CA PRO A 73 23.61 -6.64 12.30
C PRO A 73 25.11 -6.81 12.11
N GLU A 74 25.87 -6.84 13.19
CA GLU A 74 27.33 -7.04 13.16
C GLU A 74 27.75 -8.43 12.67
N ASP A 75 26.93 -9.46 12.90
CA ASP A 75 27.24 -10.86 12.54
C ASP A 75 27.00 -11.15 11.05
N ILE A 76 26.30 -10.25 10.33
CA ILE A 76 25.90 -10.47 8.92
C ILE A 76 26.55 -9.49 7.93
N ILE A 77 27.53 -8.71 8.37
CA ILE A 77 28.20 -7.70 7.53
C ILE A 77 28.83 -8.31 6.30
N ASP A 78 29.65 -9.34 6.47
CA ASP A 78 30.38 -9.96 5.37
C ASP A 78 29.68 -11.20 4.82
N THR A 79 29.08 -11.09 3.65
CA THR A 79 28.40 -12.23 3.00
C THR A 79 29.37 -13.27 2.41
N ASN A 80 30.68 -12.99 2.39
CA ASN A 80 31.70 -13.95 1.95
C ASN A 80 32.27 -14.78 3.10
N ASP A 81 31.95 -14.46 4.35
CA ASP A 81 32.36 -15.24 5.51
C ASP A 81 31.50 -16.50 5.62
N GLU A 82 32.11 -17.68 5.54
CA GLU A 82 31.44 -18.97 5.65
C GLU A 82 30.67 -19.15 6.98
N ASN A 83 31.06 -18.42 8.03
CA ASN A 83 30.41 -18.44 9.34
C ASN A 83 29.21 -17.49 9.43
N ASN A 84 28.95 -16.67 8.41
CA ASN A 84 27.86 -15.71 8.42
C ASN A 84 26.51 -16.43 8.54
N PRO A 85 25.71 -16.18 9.60
CA PRO A 85 24.46 -16.87 9.83
C PRO A 85 23.41 -16.58 8.75
N LEU A 86 23.55 -15.47 8.03
CA LEU A 86 22.69 -15.10 6.91
C LEU A 86 22.72 -16.16 5.79
N LEU A 87 23.87 -16.82 5.53
CA LEU A 87 24.06 -17.82 4.47
C LEU A 87 23.09 -19.00 4.55
N LYS A 88 22.65 -19.34 5.77
CA LYS A 88 21.73 -20.46 6.03
C LYS A 88 20.27 -20.03 6.06
N SER A 89 19.99 -18.77 5.84
CA SER A 89 18.65 -18.18 5.96
C SER A 89 17.97 -17.99 4.60
N GLN A 90 16.65 -17.86 4.61
CA GLN A 90 15.89 -17.47 3.42
C GLN A 90 16.28 -16.09 2.90
N TYR A 91 16.82 -15.22 3.75
CA TYR A 91 17.20 -13.84 3.39
C TYR A 91 18.47 -13.78 2.53
N PHE A 92 19.33 -14.80 2.56
CA PHE A 92 20.57 -14.76 1.81
C PHE A 92 20.37 -14.49 0.32
N ASN A 93 19.42 -15.20 -0.29
CA ASN A 93 19.07 -15.03 -1.70
C ASN A 93 18.28 -13.74 -1.97
N GLU A 94 17.73 -13.12 -0.94
CA GLU A 94 16.89 -11.94 -1.07
C GLU A 94 17.65 -10.63 -0.83
N VAL A 95 18.78 -10.65 -0.11
CA VAL A 95 19.54 -9.43 0.19
C VAL A 95 20.00 -8.71 -1.08
N PHE A 96 20.47 -9.44 -2.08
CA PHE A 96 20.87 -8.82 -3.35
C PHE A 96 19.67 -8.24 -4.09
N ASN A 97 18.52 -8.93 -4.07
CA ASN A 97 17.28 -8.43 -4.65
C ASN A 97 16.82 -7.14 -3.96
N LEU A 98 16.86 -7.12 -2.62
CA LEU A 98 16.57 -5.94 -1.82
C LEU A 98 17.48 -4.78 -2.17
N SER A 99 18.77 -5.01 -2.19
CA SER A 99 19.78 -4.00 -2.53
C SER A 99 19.55 -3.44 -3.93
N THR A 100 19.15 -4.30 -4.87
CA THR A 100 18.76 -3.92 -6.23
C THR A 100 17.52 -3.02 -6.26
N TRP A 101 16.49 -3.39 -5.53
CA TRP A 101 15.27 -2.59 -5.47
C TRP A 101 15.51 -1.23 -4.82
N ILE A 102 16.32 -1.18 -3.74
CA ILE A 102 16.71 0.07 -3.08
C ILE A 102 17.50 0.96 -4.04
N TYR A 103 18.51 0.40 -4.73
CA TYR A 103 19.27 1.12 -5.74
C TYR A 103 18.36 1.74 -6.82
N ARG A 104 17.43 0.95 -7.38
CA ARG A 104 16.48 1.42 -8.39
C ARG A 104 15.51 2.46 -7.85
N ALA A 105 15.07 2.33 -6.60
CA ALA A 105 14.19 3.30 -5.98
C ALA A 105 14.89 4.66 -5.81
N ILE A 106 16.15 4.67 -5.37
CA ILE A 106 16.96 5.88 -5.24
C ILE A 106 17.19 6.51 -6.62
N ALA A 107 17.58 5.71 -7.63
CA ALA A 107 17.78 6.20 -9.00
C ALA A 107 16.50 6.85 -9.55
N ARG A 108 15.34 6.19 -9.35
CA ARG A 108 14.06 6.73 -9.78
C ARG A 108 13.66 8.00 -9.03
N TYR A 109 13.95 8.08 -7.74
CA TYR A 109 13.74 9.29 -6.96
C TYR A 109 14.54 10.45 -7.53
N GLN A 110 15.80 10.24 -7.91
CA GLN A 110 16.65 11.25 -8.58
C GLN A 110 16.09 11.68 -9.94
N GLU A 111 15.62 10.74 -10.76
CA GLU A 111 15.01 11.05 -12.05
C GLU A 111 13.75 11.92 -11.92
N ARG A 112 12.95 11.69 -10.89
CA ARG A 112 11.70 12.44 -10.64
C ARG A 112 11.94 13.83 -10.06
N HIS A 113 12.99 13.97 -9.26
CA HIS A 113 13.34 15.22 -8.56
C HIS A 113 14.60 15.79 -9.18
N SER A 114 14.44 16.79 -10.03
CA SER A 114 15.58 17.49 -10.66
C SER A 114 16.49 18.08 -9.57
N PRO A 115 17.82 18.11 -9.76
CA PRO A 115 18.74 18.73 -8.81
C PRO A 115 18.39 20.17 -8.41
N GLU A 116 17.70 20.90 -9.27
CA GLU A 116 17.24 22.28 -9.05
C GLU A 116 16.10 22.36 -8.02
N ASN A 117 15.39 21.27 -7.77
CA ASN A 117 14.26 21.19 -6.83
C ASN A 117 14.57 20.45 -5.54
N ILE A 118 15.80 19.95 -5.38
CA ILE A 118 16.22 19.26 -4.15
C ILE A 118 16.56 20.32 -3.11
N THR A 119 15.70 20.48 -2.12
CA THR A 119 15.97 21.33 -0.97
C THR A 119 17.21 20.82 -0.20
N GLU A 120 17.94 21.72 0.47
CA GLU A 120 19.19 21.46 1.19
C GLU A 120 19.20 20.27 2.17
N SER A 121 18.03 19.67 2.43
CA SER A 121 17.86 18.55 3.36
C SER A 121 18.13 17.16 2.75
N VAL A 122 18.29 17.04 1.43
CA VAL A 122 18.50 15.75 0.75
C VAL A 122 19.85 15.76 0.03
N GLU A 123 20.84 15.15 0.64
CA GLU A 123 22.12 14.89 0.00
C GLU A 123 22.01 13.58 -0.80
N VAL A 124 21.78 13.69 -2.08
CA VAL A 124 21.94 12.57 -3.02
C VAL A 124 23.34 12.69 -3.59
N GLN A 125 24.22 11.80 -3.18
CA GLN A 125 25.56 11.77 -3.74
C GLN A 125 25.52 11.02 -5.08
N ASN A 126 25.71 11.75 -6.15
CA ASN A 126 25.88 11.17 -7.48
C ASN A 126 27.26 10.55 -7.61
N VAL A 127 27.33 9.49 -8.42
CA VAL A 127 28.58 8.95 -8.88
C VAL A 127 29.35 10.06 -9.57
N GLU A 128 30.51 10.45 -9.04
CA GLU A 128 31.47 11.22 -9.81
C GLU A 128 31.99 10.34 -10.96
N SER A 129 31.34 10.44 -12.10
CA SER A 129 31.92 9.89 -13.31
C SER A 129 33.13 10.72 -13.69
N VAL A 130 34.28 10.12 -13.67
CA VAL A 130 35.55 10.73 -14.05
C VAL A 130 35.60 11.07 -15.57
N ASN A 131 34.56 10.93 -16.35
CA ASN A 131 34.46 11.46 -17.72
C ASN A 131 32.97 11.62 -18.04
N GLY A 132 32.57 12.84 -18.34
CA GLY A 132 31.20 13.17 -18.73
C GLY A 132 30.70 12.29 -19.86
N ASP A 133 29.64 11.63 -19.61
CA ASP A 133 28.61 10.96 -20.37
C ASP A 133 28.26 9.61 -19.75
N ASN A 134 27.07 9.52 -19.18
CA ASN A 134 26.34 8.30 -18.79
C ASN A 134 27.22 7.11 -18.29
N SER A 135 28.08 7.32 -17.33
CA SER A 135 28.87 6.22 -16.76
C SER A 135 27.97 5.33 -15.93
N GLU A 136 27.63 4.18 -16.49
CA GLU A 136 26.88 3.13 -15.78
C GLU A 136 27.67 2.68 -14.55
N THR A 137 27.00 2.63 -13.42
CA THR A 137 27.61 2.08 -12.18
C THR A 137 27.84 0.57 -12.32
N TRP A 138 28.77 0.03 -11.54
CA TRP A 138 29.05 -1.40 -11.50
C TRP A 138 27.81 -2.25 -11.25
N ILE A 139 26.99 -1.84 -10.27
CA ILE A 139 25.74 -2.52 -9.97
C ILE A 139 24.76 -2.48 -11.12
N ASN A 140 24.65 -1.36 -11.85
CA ASN A 140 23.77 -1.24 -13.00
C ASN A 140 24.16 -2.18 -14.13
N ILE A 141 25.46 -2.35 -14.39
CA ILE A 141 25.97 -3.30 -15.39
C ILE A 141 25.60 -4.74 -15.00
N ILE A 142 25.77 -5.12 -13.74
CA ILE A 142 25.32 -6.43 -13.23
C ILE A 142 23.83 -6.65 -13.48
N LEU A 143 23.02 -5.64 -13.15
CA LEU A 143 21.58 -5.73 -13.32
C LEU A 143 21.16 -5.84 -14.80
N GLN A 144 21.86 -5.17 -15.68
CA GLN A 144 21.59 -5.28 -17.13
C GLN A 144 21.94 -6.69 -17.63
N LEU A 145 23.03 -7.32 -17.15
CA LEU A 145 23.38 -8.69 -17.50
C LEU A 145 22.31 -9.70 -17.00
N ILE A 146 21.84 -9.53 -15.76
CA ILE A 146 20.77 -10.35 -15.19
C ILE A 146 19.46 -10.17 -15.96
N ARG A 147 19.11 -8.92 -16.28
CA ARG A 147 17.92 -8.59 -17.06
C ARG A 147 17.99 -9.22 -18.45
N PHE A 148 19.12 -9.09 -19.13
CA PHE A 148 19.34 -9.72 -20.43
C PHE A 148 19.13 -11.24 -20.38
N ASN A 149 19.66 -11.91 -19.36
CA ASN A 149 19.43 -13.34 -19.14
C ASN A 149 17.95 -13.72 -19.02
N ASN A 150 17.17 -12.90 -18.30
CA ASN A 150 15.75 -13.17 -18.07
C ASN A 150 14.87 -12.91 -19.30
N GLU A 151 15.21 -11.88 -20.09
CA GLU A 151 14.42 -11.46 -21.26
C GLU A 151 14.73 -12.31 -22.51
N HIS A 152 15.95 -12.85 -22.62
CA HIS A 152 16.42 -13.51 -23.85
C HIS A 152 16.69 -15.00 -23.69
N ARG A 153 15.90 -15.72 -22.88
CA ARG A 153 16.09 -17.16 -22.61
C ARG A 153 16.18 -18.02 -23.86
N ASN A 154 15.42 -17.69 -24.91
CA ASN A 154 15.40 -18.44 -26.17
C ASN A 154 16.67 -18.19 -27.03
N LEU A 155 17.43 -17.15 -26.74
CA LEU A 155 18.66 -16.83 -27.46
C LEU A 155 19.79 -17.80 -27.14
N PHE A 156 19.77 -18.43 -25.97
CA PHE A 156 20.82 -19.33 -25.47
C PHE A 156 20.84 -20.70 -26.11
N THR A 157 20.10 -20.88 -27.19
CA THR A 157 20.23 -22.00 -28.10
C THR A 157 20.86 -21.50 -29.39
N TYR A 158 22.20 -21.32 -29.39
CA TYR A 158 22.91 -20.94 -30.60
C TYR A 158 22.91 -22.11 -31.60
N ILE A 159 22.32 -21.89 -32.77
CA ILE A 159 22.16 -22.94 -33.79
C ILE A 159 23.25 -22.79 -34.83
N ALA A 160 24.19 -23.72 -34.83
CA ALA A 160 25.18 -23.84 -35.89
C ALA A 160 24.59 -24.62 -37.07
N LYS A 161 24.86 -24.15 -38.28
CA LYS A 161 24.52 -24.92 -39.49
C LYS A 161 25.70 -25.76 -39.90
N ILE A 162 25.56 -27.07 -39.75
CA ILE A 162 26.63 -28.04 -40.10
C ILE A 162 26.24 -28.72 -41.41
N ASN A 163 27.21 -28.94 -42.27
CA ASN A 163 27.04 -29.76 -43.46
C ASN A 163 27.29 -31.22 -43.10
N SER A 164 26.28 -32.05 -43.16
CA SER A 164 26.34 -33.47 -42.91
C SER A 164 25.89 -34.28 -44.13
N GLN A 165 26.21 -35.54 -44.17
CA GLN A 165 25.57 -36.52 -45.06
C GLN A 165 24.38 -37.11 -44.32
N GLY A 166 23.23 -37.30 -44.99
CA GLY A 166 22.05 -37.92 -44.36
C GLY A 166 20.73 -37.30 -44.72
N HIS A 167 19.69 -37.51 -43.89
CA HIS A 167 18.27 -37.26 -44.21
C HIS A 167 17.77 -35.82 -44.02
N HIS A 168 18.65 -34.85 -43.80
CA HIS A 168 18.29 -33.45 -43.59
C HIS A 168 18.15 -32.66 -44.90
N LYS A 169 17.69 -31.41 -44.85
CA LYS A 169 17.53 -30.53 -45.99
C LYS A 169 18.82 -30.48 -46.82
N ILE A 170 18.70 -30.78 -48.13
CA ILE A 170 19.84 -30.78 -49.06
C ILE A 170 20.46 -29.39 -49.25
N ASN A 171 21.77 -29.30 -49.14
CA ASN A 171 22.54 -28.13 -49.51
C ASN A 171 22.98 -28.24 -50.96
N TRP A 172 22.11 -27.85 -51.89
CA TRP A 172 22.39 -27.96 -53.33
C TRP A 172 23.67 -27.28 -53.76
N GLN A 173 23.98 -26.10 -53.22
CA GLN A 173 25.21 -25.39 -53.55
C GLN A 173 26.47 -26.22 -53.23
N LYS A 174 26.51 -26.87 -52.07
CA LYS A 174 27.63 -27.74 -51.71
C LYS A 174 27.57 -29.12 -52.39
N THR A 175 26.39 -29.63 -52.64
CA THR A 175 26.23 -30.88 -53.39
C THR A 175 26.77 -30.69 -54.80
N ILE A 176 26.35 -29.69 -55.50
CA ILE A 176 26.81 -29.36 -56.86
C ILE A 176 28.31 -29.09 -56.91
N SER A 177 28.87 -28.39 -55.94
CA SER A 177 30.31 -28.02 -55.94
C SER A 177 31.26 -29.12 -55.50
N LYS A 178 30.80 -30.15 -54.71
CA LYS A 178 31.67 -31.14 -54.07
C LYS A 178 31.39 -32.59 -54.42
N VAL A 179 30.19 -32.88 -54.97
CA VAL A 179 29.79 -34.24 -55.30
C VAL A 179 29.85 -34.39 -56.84
N ARG A 180 30.47 -35.44 -57.31
CA ARG A 180 30.50 -35.73 -58.76
C ARG A 180 29.13 -36.26 -59.19
N PRO A 181 28.48 -35.60 -60.16
CA PRO A 181 27.22 -36.11 -60.70
C PRO A 181 27.48 -37.29 -61.63
N TRP A 182 26.50 -38.20 -61.64
CA TRP A 182 26.38 -39.17 -62.72
C TRP A 182 25.59 -38.57 -63.84
N LEU A 183 26.01 -38.75 -65.07
CA LEU A 183 25.30 -38.23 -66.25
C LEU A 183 24.33 -39.30 -66.76
N GLN A 184 23.05 -39.02 -66.71
CA GLN A 184 22.00 -39.84 -67.29
C GLN A 184 21.28 -38.98 -68.32
N ASP A 185 21.30 -39.37 -69.59
CA ASP A 185 20.66 -38.64 -70.71
C ASP A 185 20.98 -37.14 -70.72
N ARG A 186 22.25 -36.77 -70.51
CA ARG A 186 22.76 -35.39 -70.38
C ARG A 186 22.31 -34.59 -69.14
N SER A 187 21.59 -35.24 -68.25
CA SER A 187 21.16 -34.63 -66.98
C SER A 187 22.04 -35.08 -65.81
N PRO A 188 22.52 -34.17 -64.95
CA PRO A 188 23.32 -34.53 -63.80
C PRO A 188 22.44 -35.14 -62.70
N VAL A 189 22.73 -36.38 -62.28
CA VAL A 189 22.09 -37.09 -61.14
C VAL A 189 23.11 -37.20 -60.02
N TYR A 190 22.71 -36.72 -58.84
CA TYR A 190 23.55 -36.81 -57.66
C TYR A 190 23.10 -38.00 -56.77
N MET A 191 23.97 -38.96 -56.59
CA MET A 191 23.71 -40.15 -55.75
C MET A 191 24.02 -39.86 -54.30
N GLU A 192 24.84 -38.88 -54.01
CA GLU A 192 25.19 -38.43 -52.68
C GLU A 192 24.77 -36.97 -52.51
N PHE A 193 24.27 -36.63 -51.33
CA PHE A 193 23.86 -35.24 -51.04
C PHE A 193 24.65 -34.67 -49.87
N ARG A 194 24.98 -33.40 -49.94
CA ARG A 194 25.46 -32.63 -48.80
C ARG A 194 24.26 -31.93 -48.13
N ASN A 195 23.96 -32.32 -46.90
CA ASN A 195 22.76 -31.86 -46.20
C ASN A 195 23.10 -30.76 -45.17
N LYS A 196 22.12 -29.98 -44.77
CA LYS A 196 22.23 -29.01 -43.71
C LYS A 196 21.43 -29.54 -42.51
N SER A 197 22.08 -29.73 -41.39
CA SER A 197 21.44 -29.95 -40.11
C SER A 197 21.56 -28.68 -39.24
N LYS A 198 20.59 -28.49 -38.38
CA LYS A 198 20.68 -27.49 -37.33
C LYS A 198 21.05 -28.22 -36.05
N VAL A 199 22.13 -27.80 -35.44
CA VAL A 199 22.62 -28.35 -34.17
C VAL A 199 22.82 -27.18 -33.20
N ILE A 200 22.47 -27.37 -31.96
CA ILE A 200 22.74 -26.39 -30.90
C ILE A 200 24.24 -26.45 -30.61
N ASN A 201 24.88 -25.27 -30.63
CA ASN A 201 26.30 -25.16 -30.30
C ASN A 201 26.45 -24.70 -28.86
N TYR A 202 26.73 -25.65 -27.95
CA TYR A 202 26.96 -25.35 -26.55
C TYR A 202 28.39 -24.82 -26.25
N ASP A 203 29.27 -24.80 -27.24
CA ASP A 203 30.64 -24.27 -27.13
C ASP A 203 30.76 -22.85 -27.75
N GLU A 204 29.64 -22.13 -27.88
CA GLU A 204 29.66 -20.78 -28.45
C GLU A 204 30.34 -19.80 -27.49
N GLU A 205 31.47 -19.24 -27.91
CA GLU A 205 32.39 -18.45 -27.08
C GLU A 205 31.69 -17.30 -26.32
N LEU A 206 30.79 -16.53 -26.99
CA LEU A 206 30.12 -15.39 -26.37
C LEU A 206 29.14 -15.84 -25.29
N ILE A 207 28.38 -16.90 -25.56
CA ILE A 207 27.36 -17.42 -24.64
C ILE A 207 28.04 -18.15 -23.46
N VAL A 208 29.07 -18.91 -23.70
CA VAL A 208 29.89 -19.55 -22.65
C VAL A 208 30.51 -18.46 -21.75
N LEU A 209 31.07 -17.41 -22.34
CA LEU A 209 31.63 -16.28 -21.59
C LEU A 209 30.55 -15.59 -20.75
N PHE A 210 29.37 -15.37 -21.33
CA PHE A 210 28.25 -14.76 -20.63
C PHE A 210 27.81 -15.56 -19.40
N PHE A 211 27.57 -16.86 -19.54
CA PHE A 211 27.20 -17.70 -18.41
C PHE A 211 28.35 -17.84 -17.40
N SER A 212 29.60 -17.82 -17.85
CA SER A 212 30.77 -17.81 -16.96
C SER A 212 30.83 -16.53 -16.14
N VAL A 213 30.49 -15.37 -16.72
CA VAL A 213 30.41 -14.09 -16.03
C VAL A 213 29.25 -14.10 -15.03
N LEU A 214 28.09 -14.63 -15.41
CA LEU A 214 26.96 -14.76 -14.49
C LEU A 214 27.30 -15.66 -13.29
N ASP A 215 27.99 -16.79 -13.52
CA ASP A 215 28.42 -17.68 -12.45
C ASP A 215 29.44 -17.01 -11.52
N TYR A 216 30.43 -16.29 -12.08
CA TYR A 216 31.37 -15.50 -11.30
C TYR A 216 30.67 -14.46 -10.42
N LEU A 217 29.67 -13.76 -10.98
CA LEU A 217 28.89 -12.79 -10.24
C LEU A 217 27.98 -13.44 -9.19
N HIS A 218 27.41 -14.62 -9.50
CA HIS A 218 26.66 -15.40 -8.52
C HIS A 218 27.52 -15.81 -7.32
N ASP A 219 28.71 -16.29 -7.57
CA ASP A 219 29.63 -16.70 -6.50
C ASP A 219 30.04 -15.50 -5.64
N LYS A 220 30.10 -14.30 -6.23
CA LYS A 220 30.48 -13.07 -5.52
C LYS A 220 29.32 -12.39 -4.78
N TYR A 221 28.13 -12.38 -5.34
CA TYR A 221 26.97 -11.61 -4.84
C TYR A 221 25.78 -12.48 -4.42
N SER A 222 25.88 -13.80 -4.60
CA SER A 222 24.90 -14.79 -4.12
C SER A 222 23.45 -14.59 -4.62
N PHE A 223 23.27 -13.96 -5.78
CA PHE A 223 21.94 -13.79 -6.37
C PHE A 223 21.52 -15.01 -7.18
N ARG A 224 20.23 -15.24 -7.28
CA ARG A 224 19.67 -16.39 -7.98
C ARG A 224 19.77 -16.23 -9.50
N ILE A 225 20.47 -17.15 -10.15
CA ILE A 225 20.57 -17.20 -11.61
C ILE A 225 19.75 -18.37 -12.14
N LEU A 226 19.02 -18.13 -13.23
CA LEU A 226 18.45 -19.19 -14.04
C LEU A 226 19.50 -19.61 -15.08
N ARG A 227 20.16 -20.73 -14.81
CA ARG A 227 21.21 -21.26 -15.67
C ARG A 227 20.65 -22.13 -16.79
N ASN A 228 21.28 -22.07 -17.96
CA ASN A 228 21.15 -23.12 -18.95
C ASN A 228 22.24 -24.16 -18.67
N VAL A 229 21.85 -25.25 -18.05
CA VAL A 229 22.77 -26.34 -17.59
C VAL A 229 23.57 -27.02 -18.71
N ASN A 230 23.21 -26.80 -19.97
CA ASN A 230 23.89 -27.40 -21.10
C ASN A 230 25.21 -26.70 -21.48
N TYR A 231 25.42 -25.48 -21.01
CA TYR A 231 26.67 -24.73 -21.23
C TYR A 231 27.66 -24.99 -20.11
N GLN A 232 28.88 -25.32 -20.48
CA GLN A 232 29.98 -25.44 -19.52
C GLN A 232 30.51 -24.04 -19.20
N THR A 233 30.63 -23.72 -17.92
CA THR A 233 31.05 -22.39 -17.45
C THR A 233 32.41 -22.43 -16.76
N TYR A 234 33.13 -21.30 -16.83
CA TYR A 234 34.50 -21.17 -16.32
C TYR A 234 34.65 -19.88 -15.49
N PRO A 235 34.03 -19.78 -14.31
CA PRO A 235 34.06 -18.56 -13.49
C PRO A 235 35.48 -18.15 -13.05
N LYS A 236 36.35 -19.09 -12.76
CA LYS A 236 37.76 -18.81 -12.43
C LYS A 236 38.53 -18.19 -13.60
N ASP A 237 38.19 -18.49 -14.84
CA ASP A 237 38.81 -17.88 -16.00
C ASP A 237 38.32 -16.45 -16.23
N VAL A 238 37.07 -16.15 -15.86
CA VAL A 238 36.56 -14.76 -15.81
C VAL A 238 37.39 -13.93 -14.84
N GLU A 239 37.66 -14.43 -13.65
CA GLU A 239 38.49 -13.75 -12.66
C GLU A 239 39.90 -13.46 -13.20
N LYS A 240 40.54 -14.45 -13.90
CA LYS A 240 41.83 -14.26 -14.56
C LYS A 240 41.75 -13.24 -15.70
N LEU A 241 40.67 -13.21 -16.47
CA LEU A 241 40.44 -12.23 -17.55
C LEU A 241 40.32 -10.81 -16.99
N ILE A 242 39.60 -10.64 -15.87
CA ILE A 242 39.51 -9.38 -15.15
C ILE A 242 40.90 -8.98 -14.63
N ALA A 243 41.59 -9.89 -13.94
CA ALA A 243 42.90 -9.63 -13.35
C ALA A 243 43.95 -9.22 -14.38
N SER A 244 43.92 -9.83 -15.56
CA SER A 244 44.90 -9.58 -16.63
C SER A 244 44.51 -8.46 -17.60
N GLY A 245 43.29 -7.91 -17.49
CA GLY A 245 42.74 -6.92 -18.42
C GLY A 245 42.54 -7.45 -19.86
N LYS A 246 42.55 -8.77 -20.05
CA LYS A 246 42.44 -9.37 -21.38
C LYS A 246 41.01 -9.60 -21.87
N GLY A 247 39.98 -9.38 -21.01
CA GLY A 247 38.58 -9.58 -21.35
C GLY A 247 38.09 -8.73 -22.53
N THR A 248 38.39 -7.46 -22.52
CA THR A 248 38.04 -6.51 -23.59
C THR A 248 38.73 -6.89 -24.93
N ARG A 249 39.99 -7.36 -24.87
CA ARG A 249 40.73 -7.80 -26.07
C ARG A 249 40.10 -9.08 -26.67
N LEU A 250 39.73 -10.03 -25.84
CA LEU A 250 39.04 -11.24 -26.27
C LEU A 250 37.74 -10.89 -26.99
N LEU A 251 36.91 -10.02 -26.40
CA LEU A 251 35.65 -9.60 -26.98
C LEU A 251 35.84 -8.86 -28.33
N ARG A 252 36.85 -7.99 -28.47
CA ARG A 252 37.17 -7.34 -29.75
C ARG A 252 37.48 -8.37 -30.84
N ASN A 253 38.17 -9.44 -30.52
CA ASN A 253 38.53 -10.47 -31.49
C ASN A 253 37.31 -11.22 -32.03
N ILE A 254 36.31 -11.45 -31.19
CA ILE A 254 35.12 -12.24 -31.58
C ILE A 254 33.98 -11.34 -32.12
N ARG A 255 34.05 -10.04 -32.03
CA ARG A 255 32.98 -9.11 -32.42
C ARG A 255 32.43 -9.36 -33.82
N ARG A 256 33.30 -9.62 -34.79
CA ARG A 256 32.94 -9.81 -36.20
C ARG A 256 32.17 -11.09 -36.49
N LYS A 257 32.03 -12.00 -35.50
CA LYS A 257 31.28 -13.27 -35.62
C LYS A 257 29.75 -13.04 -35.46
N TYR A 258 29.35 -11.93 -34.89
CA TYR A 258 27.96 -11.70 -34.45
C TYR A 258 27.31 -10.56 -35.24
N PHE A 259 26.13 -10.86 -35.82
CA PHE A 259 25.33 -9.94 -36.63
C PHE A 259 23.88 -9.84 -36.18
N LYS A 260 23.45 -10.73 -35.25
CA LYS A 260 22.13 -10.75 -34.65
C LYS A 260 22.10 -9.67 -33.58
N ASP A 261 21.09 -8.78 -33.56
CA ASP A 261 21.03 -7.62 -32.68
C ASP A 261 21.18 -8.00 -31.19
N GLU A 262 20.51 -9.08 -30.76
CA GLU A 262 20.59 -9.52 -29.39
C GLU A 262 22.01 -10.02 -29.02
N LEU A 263 22.73 -10.67 -29.94
CA LEU A 263 24.11 -11.09 -29.70
C LEU A 263 25.08 -9.91 -29.72
N VAL A 264 24.78 -8.89 -30.51
CA VAL A 264 25.52 -7.63 -30.51
C VAL A 264 25.31 -6.90 -29.18
N THR A 265 24.09 -6.82 -28.71
CA THR A 265 23.76 -6.25 -27.39
C THR A 265 24.46 -7.02 -26.26
N LEU A 266 24.43 -8.36 -26.30
CA LEU A 266 25.14 -9.19 -25.32
C LEU A 266 26.65 -8.92 -25.34
N TRP A 267 27.21 -8.82 -26.53
CA TRP A 267 28.65 -8.47 -26.71
C TRP A 267 28.95 -7.10 -26.08
N GLN A 268 28.10 -6.10 -26.32
CA GLN A 268 28.26 -4.75 -25.73
C GLN A 268 28.22 -4.78 -24.21
N LEU A 269 27.23 -5.46 -23.63
CA LEU A 269 27.11 -5.61 -22.18
C LEU A 269 28.36 -6.27 -21.55
N LEU A 270 28.85 -7.35 -22.17
CA LEU A 270 30.07 -8.00 -21.70
C LEU A 270 31.31 -7.12 -21.88
N PHE A 271 31.36 -6.33 -22.97
CA PHE A 271 32.47 -5.43 -23.21
C PHE A 271 32.54 -4.33 -22.13
N VAL A 272 31.40 -3.69 -21.83
CA VAL A 272 31.27 -2.68 -20.76
C VAL A 272 31.61 -3.31 -19.41
N PHE A 273 31.14 -4.54 -19.13
CA PHE A 273 31.49 -5.25 -17.90
C PHE A 273 33.00 -5.41 -17.71
N PHE A 274 33.72 -5.91 -18.72
CA PHE A 274 35.16 -6.11 -18.60
C PHE A 274 35.94 -4.79 -18.56
N GLU A 275 35.49 -3.78 -19.29
CA GLU A 275 36.08 -2.44 -19.28
C GLU A 275 35.95 -1.80 -17.90
N LYS A 276 34.75 -1.85 -17.32
CA LYS A 276 34.49 -1.31 -15.99
C LYS A 276 35.25 -2.08 -14.91
N ALA A 277 35.24 -3.42 -14.95
CA ALA A 277 35.99 -4.26 -14.03
C ALA A 277 37.49 -3.96 -14.06
N GLN A 278 38.05 -3.68 -15.25
CA GLN A 278 39.44 -3.30 -15.41
C GLN A 278 39.71 -1.88 -14.81
N THR A 279 38.81 -0.94 -15.06
CA THR A 279 38.92 0.44 -14.56
C THR A 279 38.88 0.46 -13.04
N MET A 280 37.95 -0.26 -12.44
CA MET A 280 37.82 -0.35 -10.97
C MET A 280 39.08 -0.93 -10.32
N ARG A 281 39.75 -1.88 -10.97
CA ARG A 281 40.96 -2.52 -10.44
C ARG A 281 42.23 -1.70 -10.70
N SER A 282 42.27 -0.91 -11.77
CA SER A 282 43.47 -0.14 -12.13
C SER A 282 43.62 1.19 -11.42
N LYS A 283 42.54 1.75 -10.88
CA LYS A 283 42.54 3.03 -10.15
C LYS A 283 42.39 2.75 -8.66
N GLN A 284 43.44 2.99 -7.89
CA GLN A 284 43.47 2.87 -6.43
C GLN A 284 42.46 3.76 -5.68
N THR A 285 41.74 4.64 -6.37
CA THR A 285 40.84 5.64 -5.80
C THR A 285 39.51 5.71 -6.51
N HIS A 286 39.08 4.60 -7.16
CA HIS A 286 37.78 4.62 -7.84
C HIS A 286 36.67 4.25 -6.86
N GLU A 287 35.84 5.21 -6.54
CA GLU A 287 34.66 5.06 -5.68
C GLU A 287 33.41 5.35 -6.45
N GLU A 288 32.40 4.58 -6.23
CA GLU A 288 31.07 4.80 -6.79
C GLU A 288 30.08 4.80 -5.63
N SER A 289 29.19 5.77 -5.62
CA SER A 289 28.12 5.82 -4.66
C SER A 289 26.79 6.20 -5.28
N LEU A 290 25.75 5.54 -4.85
CA LEU A 290 24.36 5.94 -5.03
C LEU A 290 23.67 5.77 -3.70
N MET A 291 23.77 6.77 -2.86
CA MET A 291 23.25 6.79 -1.51
C MET A 291 22.40 8.03 -1.29
N VAL A 292 21.43 7.92 -0.43
CA VAL A 292 20.59 9.03 0.00
C VAL A 292 20.65 9.16 1.51
N ARG A 293 20.91 10.35 1.98
CA ARG A 293 20.70 10.74 3.37
C ARG A 293 19.22 11.06 3.56
N ASN A 294 18.63 10.76 4.70
CA ASN A 294 17.20 10.95 4.94
C ASN A 294 16.31 10.16 3.96
N PHE A 295 16.45 8.85 3.94
CA PHE A 295 15.68 7.93 3.10
C PHE A 295 14.15 8.03 3.32
N ASN A 296 13.72 8.67 4.42
CA ASN A 296 12.32 9.04 4.63
C ASN A 296 11.72 9.80 3.44
N MET A 297 12.48 10.69 2.79
CA MET A 297 12.03 11.45 1.61
C MET A 297 11.75 10.52 0.42
N VAL A 298 12.61 9.51 0.23
CA VAL A 298 12.36 8.48 -0.80
C VAL A 298 11.14 7.66 -0.46
N PHE A 299 10.95 7.31 0.81
CA PHE A 299 9.79 6.56 1.26
C PHE A 299 8.50 7.36 1.11
N GLU A 300 8.50 8.65 1.42
CA GLU A 300 7.39 9.56 1.18
C GLU A 300 7.03 9.62 -0.31
N ASP A 301 8.01 9.76 -1.21
CA ASP A 301 7.74 9.74 -2.66
C ASP A 301 7.25 8.37 -3.17
N MET A 302 7.74 7.27 -2.58
CA MET A 302 7.21 5.93 -2.87
C MET A 302 5.72 5.82 -2.51
N ILE A 303 5.34 6.25 -1.32
CA ILE A 303 3.94 6.25 -0.88
C ILE A 303 3.11 7.25 -1.70
N ASP A 304 3.65 8.44 -1.96
CA ASP A 304 2.97 9.46 -2.76
C ASP A 304 2.63 8.94 -4.17
N SER A 305 3.57 8.26 -4.82
CA SER A 305 3.33 7.63 -6.11
C SER A 305 2.23 6.56 -6.09
N LEU A 306 2.01 5.94 -4.92
CA LEU A 306 1.07 4.84 -4.73
C LEU A 306 -0.35 5.31 -4.47
N ILE A 307 -0.53 6.48 -3.84
CA ILE A 307 -1.83 6.93 -3.34
C ILE A 307 -2.26 8.32 -3.82
N SER A 308 -1.32 9.22 -4.16
CA SER A 308 -1.65 10.59 -4.54
C SER A 308 -2.08 10.72 -6.01
N ASP A 309 -2.73 11.83 -6.34
CA ASP A 309 -3.11 12.15 -7.71
C ASP A 309 -1.92 12.64 -8.50
N ASP A 310 -1.85 12.25 -9.78
CA ASP A 310 -0.75 12.65 -10.68
C ASP A 310 -0.84 14.12 -11.15
N THR A 311 -1.90 14.84 -10.80
CA THR A 311 -2.12 16.24 -11.19
C THR A 311 -1.26 17.20 -10.37
N LYS A 312 -0.08 17.50 -10.87
CA LYS A 312 0.91 18.37 -10.20
C LYS A 312 0.39 19.79 -9.90
N GLU A 313 -0.30 20.46 -10.81
CA GLU A 313 -0.61 21.88 -10.68
C GLU A 313 -1.59 22.26 -9.56
N LYS A 314 -2.57 21.41 -9.24
CA LYS A 314 -3.54 21.69 -8.15
C LYS A 314 -3.01 21.28 -6.79
N ASN A 315 -2.24 20.20 -6.73
CA ASN A 315 -1.74 19.66 -5.48
C ASN A 315 -0.50 20.41 -4.96
N GLU A 316 0.31 21.02 -5.82
CA GLU A 316 1.48 21.80 -5.40
C GLU A 316 1.12 22.97 -4.48
N LYS A 317 0.06 23.71 -4.78
CA LYS A 317 -0.41 24.79 -3.92
C LYS A 317 -0.96 24.35 -2.58
N LEU A 318 -1.42 23.09 -2.48
CA LEU A 318 -1.93 22.50 -1.25
C LEU A 318 -0.84 21.81 -0.45
N LYS A 319 0.12 21.21 -1.15
CA LYS A 319 1.28 20.58 -0.51
C LYS A 319 2.19 21.64 0.10
N ASP A 320 2.52 22.69 -0.64
CA ASP A 320 3.41 23.76 -0.21
C ASP A 320 2.61 25.00 0.18
N GLN A 321 2.34 25.14 1.45
CA GLN A 321 1.53 26.23 1.98
C GLN A 321 2.39 27.45 2.33
N PRO A 322 1.85 28.70 2.21
CA PRO A 322 2.60 29.93 2.49
C PRO A 322 3.19 30.03 3.90
N ASP A 323 2.71 29.22 4.83
CA ASP A 323 3.21 29.13 6.21
C ASP A 323 4.34 28.10 6.40
N GLY A 324 4.87 27.54 5.28
CA GLY A 324 5.96 26.57 5.27
C GLY A 324 5.57 25.17 5.71
N LYS A 325 4.27 24.85 5.74
CA LYS A 325 3.78 23.50 6.04
C LYS A 325 3.61 22.72 4.75
N ILE A 326 4.16 21.50 4.74
CA ILE A 326 4.09 20.58 3.61
C ILE A 326 3.26 19.37 4.04
N VAL A 327 2.24 19.02 3.24
CA VAL A 327 1.45 17.80 3.39
C VAL A 327 2.07 16.72 2.52
N ASP A 328 2.46 15.59 3.10
CA ASP A 328 3.17 14.53 2.37
C ASP A 328 2.30 13.93 1.26
N HIS A 329 1.06 13.59 1.58
CA HIS A 329 0.13 12.94 0.64
C HIS A 329 -1.21 13.66 0.60
N ILE A 330 -1.71 13.92 -0.60
CA ILE A 330 -3.02 14.50 -0.83
C ILE A 330 -3.64 13.92 -2.10
N TYR A 331 -4.92 13.55 -2.02
CA TYR A 331 -5.68 13.07 -3.16
C TYR A 331 -7.17 13.37 -3.03
N HIS A 332 -7.87 13.36 -4.16
CA HIS A 332 -9.32 13.46 -4.21
C HIS A 332 -9.97 12.09 -4.19
N TYR A 333 -10.99 11.93 -3.40
CA TYR A 333 -11.81 10.72 -3.38
C TYR A 333 -13.20 11.01 -2.81
N GLY A 334 -14.15 10.12 -3.08
CA GLY A 334 -15.54 10.28 -2.69
C GLY A 334 -15.72 10.68 -1.22
N SER A 335 -16.53 11.68 -0.96
CA SER A 335 -16.93 12.13 0.37
C SER A 335 -17.50 10.97 1.19
N LEU A 336 -17.49 11.11 2.51
CA LEU A 336 -18.08 10.10 3.41
C LEU A 336 -19.60 10.02 3.29
N VAL A 337 -20.26 11.10 2.86
CA VAL A 337 -21.71 11.26 2.87
C VAL A 337 -22.32 11.75 1.55
N ARG A 338 -21.52 12.31 0.64
CA ARG A 338 -21.98 12.85 -0.65
C ARG A 338 -21.29 12.12 -1.80
N GLU A 339 -21.77 12.35 -3.02
CA GLU A 339 -21.13 11.89 -4.26
C GLU A 339 -19.91 12.71 -4.65
N ASP A 340 -19.81 13.95 -4.13
CA ASP A 340 -18.69 14.86 -4.42
C ASP A 340 -17.38 14.32 -3.86
N ASP A 341 -16.29 14.53 -4.60
CA ASP A 341 -14.95 14.20 -4.14
C ASP A 341 -14.42 15.29 -3.19
N ILE A 342 -13.77 14.85 -2.13
CA ILE A 342 -13.10 15.72 -1.16
C ILE A 342 -11.61 15.39 -1.07
N TYR A 343 -10.82 16.27 -0.47
CA TYR A 343 -9.41 16.03 -0.22
C TYR A 343 -9.22 15.12 0.99
N TYR A 344 -8.42 14.08 0.78
CA TYR A 344 -7.86 13.20 1.80
C TYR A 344 -6.42 13.57 2.01
N ILE A 345 -5.94 13.53 3.23
CA ILE A 345 -4.55 13.83 3.56
C ILE A 345 -3.91 12.69 4.32
N GLY A 346 -2.62 12.50 4.10
CA GLY A 346 -1.83 11.50 4.77
C GLY A 346 -0.40 11.95 5.01
N ASP A 347 0.27 11.23 5.89
CA ASP A 347 1.67 11.45 6.22
C ASP A 347 2.37 10.10 6.38
N SER A 348 3.54 9.97 5.79
CA SER A 348 4.34 8.76 5.81
C SER A 348 5.25 8.71 7.02
N LYS A 349 5.32 7.55 7.65
CA LYS A 349 6.17 7.33 8.83
C LYS A 349 7.19 6.23 8.57
N TYR A 350 8.44 6.65 8.46
CA TYR A 350 9.59 5.82 8.23
C TYR A 350 10.39 5.64 9.53
N TYR A 351 10.03 4.61 10.32
CA TYR A 351 10.62 4.36 11.63
C TYR A 351 11.06 2.90 11.77
N LYS A 352 12.00 2.65 12.68
CA LYS A 352 12.28 1.30 13.19
C LYS A 352 11.03 0.73 13.88
N GLU A 353 10.94 -0.58 13.97
CA GLU A 353 9.87 -1.22 14.73
C GLU A 353 9.87 -0.75 16.20
N GLY A 354 8.68 -0.61 16.79
CA GLY A 354 8.52 -0.17 18.17
C GLY A 354 8.55 1.35 18.38
N HIS A 355 8.83 2.15 17.35
CA HIS A 355 8.75 3.61 17.44
C HIS A 355 7.43 4.11 16.89
N ASP A 356 6.71 4.90 17.67
CA ASP A 356 5.47 5.57 17.26
C ASP A 356 5.73 7.04 16.88
N PRO A 357 4.87 7.64 16.05
CA PRO A 357 4.91 9.07 15.77
C PRO A 357 4.86 9.85 17.09
N GLY A 358 5.82 10.77 17.29
CA GLY A 358 5.82 11.65 18.44
C GLY A 358 4.61 12.61 18.42
N GLU A 359 4.27 13.15 19.59
CA GLU A 359 3.16 14.11 19.75
C GLU A 359 3.22 15.26 18.74
N ASN A 360 4.40 15.77 18.43
CA ASN A 360 4.61 16.83 17.44
C ASN A 360 4.13 16.45 16.05
N SER A 361 4.37 15.21 15.60
CA SER A 361 3.86 14.71 14.30
C SER A 361 2.34 14.65 14.29
N ILE A 362 1.73 14.20 15.39
CA ILE A 362 0.28 14.14 15.55
C ILE A 362 -0.32 15.55 15.51
N TYR A 363 0.28 16.52 16.22
CA TYR A 363 -0.19 17.91 16.21
C TYR A 363 -0.06 18.57 14.82
N LYS A 364 1.06 18.32 14.11
CA LYS A 364 1.23 18.78 12.73
C LYS A 364 0.12 18.26 11.83
N GLN A 365 -0.17 16.97 11.91
CA GLN A 365 -1.20 16.34 11.07
C GLN A 365 -2.61 16.87 11.36
N PHE A 366 -2.94 17.14 12.60
CA PHE A 366 -4.19 17.83 12.94
C PHE A 366 -4.24 19.26 12.39
N THR A 367 -3.11 19.97 12.37
CA THR A 367 -3.04 21.33 11.81
C THR A 367 -3.24 21.29 10.29
N TYR A 368 -2.62 20.36 9.59
CA TYR A 368 -2.83 20.16 8.14
C TYR A 368 -4.30 19.85 7.81
N ALA A 369 -4.93 18.97 8.60
CA ALA A 369 -6.34 18.68 8.41
C ALA A 369 -7.21 19.93 8.56
N LYS A 370 -6.93 20.80 9.52
CA LYS A 370 -7.66 22.07 9.68
C LYS A 370 -7.55 22.98 8.48
N ASN A 371 -6.35 23.09 7.90
CA ASN A 371 -6.15 23.91 6.71
C ASN A 371 -6.91 23.35 5.48
N VAL A 372 -7.01 22.04 5.37
CA VAL A 372 -7.71 21.37 4.26
C VAL A 372 -9.24 21.35 4.46
N ILE A 373 -9.74 21.41 5.69
CA ILE A 373 -11.19 21.48 5.96
C ILE A 373 -11.85 22.60 5.18
N GLN A 374 -11.27 23.81 5.17
CA GLN A 374 -11.85 24.94 4.45
C GLN A 374 -11.96 24.64 2.96
N MET A 375 -10.93 24.04 2.37
CA MET A 375 -10.96 23.67 0.96
C MET A 375 -11.99 22.60 0.66
N ASN A 376 -12.15 21.60 1.53
CA ASN A 376 -13.19 20.59 1.39
C ASN A 376 -14.59 21.24 1.51
N MET A 377 -14.77 22.22 2.35
CA MET A 377 -16.01 22.97 2.44
C MET A 377 -16.29 23.76 1.15
N ASP A 378 -15.28 24.40 0.58
CA ASP A 378 -15.40 25.15 -0.67
C ASP A 378 -15.75 24.24 -1.85
N VAL A 379 -15.14 23.06 -1.93
CA VAL A 379 -15.42 22.04 -2.97
C VAL A 379 -16.84 21.48 -2.85
N THR A 380 -17.30 21.21 -1.63
CA THR A 380 -18.62 20.62 -1.39
C THR A 380 -19.74 21.66 -1.37
N SER A 381 -19.40 22.95 -1.34
CA SER A 381 -20.35 24.06 -1.33
C SER A 381 -20.71 24.49 -2.75
N PRO A 382 -21.97 24.47 -3.19
CA PRO A 382 -22.37 24.88 -4.53
C PRO A 382 -22.37 26.41 -4.73
N ALA A 383 -21.58 27.19 -3.99
CA ALA A 383 -21.58 28.64 -4.00
C ALA A 383 -21.38 29.25 -5.41
N GLU A 384 -20.59 28.63 -6.27
CA GLU A 384 -20.42 29.10 -7.65
C GLU A 384 -21.64 28.87 -8.55
N ARG A 385 -22.55 27.95 -8.18
CA ARG A 385 -23.74 27.65 -8.99
C ARG A 385 -24.89 28.64 -8.83
N ILE A 386 -24.91 29.43 -7.79
CA ILE A 386 -26.10 30.26 -7.44
C ILE A 386 -25.80 31.75 -7.30
N GLY A 387 -24.55 32.20 -7.37
CA GLY A 387 -24.20 33.63 -7.23
C GLY A 387 -24.54 34.22 -5.86
N ARG A 388 -24.76 33.37 -4.86
CA ARG A 388 -24.95 33.77 -3.46
C ARG A 388 -23.79 33.22 -2.67
N ALA A 389 -23.13 34.07 -1.86
CA ALA A 389 -22.24 33.58 -0.81
C ALA A 389 -23.06 32.65 0.08
N ASN A 390 -22.84 31.36 -0.03
CA ASN A 390 -23.40 30.39 0.88
C ASN A 390 -22.68 30.61 2.22
N TYR A 391 -23.32 31.30 3.10
CA TYR A 391 -22.95 31.31 4.50
C TYR A 391 -23.26 29.89 5.01
N TYR A 392 -22.25 29.06 5.07
CA TYR A 392 -22.30 27.90 5.93
C TYR A 392 -22.51 28.44 7.34
N ASP A 393 -23.64 28.10 7.94
CA ASP A 393 -23.80 28.30 9.36
C ASP A 393 -22.89 27.26 10.06
N GLU A 394 -21.67 27.69 10.37
CA GLU A 394 -20.63 26.87 10.99
C GLU A 394 -21.10 26.19 12.29
N VAL A 395 -22.18 26.67 12.86
CA VAL A 395 -22.69 26.19 14.15
C VAL A 395 -23.73 25.09 13.97
N THR A 396 -24.61 25.23 12.98
CA THR A 396 -25.75 24.31 12.78
C THR A 396 -25.54 23.35 11.64
N GLU A 397 -24.84 23.74 10.58
CA GLU A 397 -24.64 22.87 9.39
C GLU A 397 -23.48 21.91 9.51
N GLY A 398 -22.57 22.14 10.44
CA GLY A 398 -21.38 21.31 10.62
C GLY A 398 -20.44 21.33 9.41
N TYR A 399 -19.43 20.53 9.43
CA TYR A 399 -18.51 20.32 8.31
C TYR A 399 -17.98 18.88 8.34
N ASN A 400 -17.61 18.37 7.17
CA ASN A 400 -17.04 17.04 7.04
C ASN A 400 -15.66 16.96 7.71
N ILE A 401 -15.43 15.87 8.41
CA ILE A 401 -14.08 15.53 8.87
C ILE A 401 -13.22 15.30 7.61
N THR A 402 -12.08 16.01 7.54
CA THR A 402 -11.08 15.73 6.51
C THR A 402 -10.47 14.36 6.82
N PRO A 403 -10.62 13.38 5.91
CA PRO A 403 -10.02 12.07 6.11
C PRO A 403 -8.50 12.17 6.23
N ASN A 404 -7.95 11.59 7.28
CA ASN A 404 -6.57 11.80 7.69
C ASN A 404 -5.96 10.49 8.20
N PHE A 405 -4.71 10.20 7.79
CA PHE A 405 -4.07 8.93 8.13
C PHE A 405 -2.55 9.04 8.23
N PHE A 406 -1.97 8.13 9.01
CA PHE A 406 -0.55 7.81 8.99
C PHE A 406 -0.36 6.47 8.28
N ILE A 407 0.68 6.39 7.45
CA ILE A 407 1.14 5.13 6.84
C ILE A 407 2.56 4.85 7.31
N ARG A 408 2.75 3.67 7.91
CA ARG A 408 4.06 3.18 8.32
C ARG A 408 4.49 2.02 7.44
N GLY A 409 5.71 2.08 6.90
CA GLY A 409 6.35 0.95 6.26
C GLY A 409 6.71 -0.13 7.29
N MET A 410 6.32 -1.38 7.02
CA MET A 410 6.67 -2.53 7.85
C MET A 410 7.21 -3.67 6.99
N VAL A 411 8.13 -4.43 7.57
CA VAL A 411 8.63 -5.68 6.99
C VAL A 411 8.23 -6.81 7.91
N ASN A 412 7.56 -7.82 7.36
CA ASN A 412 7.28 -9.04 8.11
C ASN A 412 8.51 -9.98 8.01
N PRO A 413 9.23 -10.23 9.13
CA PRO A 413 10.42 -11.08 9.09
C PRO A 413 10.15 -12.54 8.69
N GLN A 414 8.91 -13.00 8.84
CA GLN A 414 8.55 -14.40 8.55
C GLN A 414 8.06 -14.58 7.11
N HIS A 415 7.70 -13.50 6.41
CA HIS A 415 7.10 -13.56 5.09
C HIS A 415 7.64 -12.49 4.16
N ILE A 416 8.57 -12.89 3.27
CA ILE A 416 9.12 -12.01 2.22
C ILE A 416 8.13 -11.99 1.06
N ASN A 417 7.40 -10.91 0.90
CA ASN A 417 6.42 -10.76 -0.16
C ASN A 417 6.57 -9.41 -0.87
N TYR A 418 6.85 -9.45 -2.18
CA TYR A 418 6.97 -8.25 -3.02
C TYR A 418 5.71 -7.98 -3.86
N GLN A 419 4.69 -8.84 -3.80
CA GLN A 419 3.54 -8.78 -4.69
C GLN A 419 2.28 -8.27 -4.02
N GLU A 420 2.16 -8.39 -2.72
CA GLU A 420 0.97 -8.00 -1.96
C GLU A 420 1.25 -6.77 -1.11
N ALA A 421 0.37 -5.81 -1.24
CA ALA A 421 0.47 -4.55 -0.51
C ALA A 421 0.30 -4.70 0.99
N GLU A 422 -0.46 -5.67 1.43
CA GLU A 422 -0.77 -5.95 2.84
C GLU A 422 -0.97 -4.64 3.65
N LEU A 423 -1.90 -3.80 3.17
CA LEU A 423 -2.27 -2.60 3.90
C LEU A 423 -3.18 -2.99 5.07
N GLU A 424 -2.70 -2.85 6.27
CA GLU A 424 -3.45 -3.17 7.48
C GLU A 424 -3.68 -1.94 8.36
N GLN A 425 -4.88 -1.84 8.92
CA GLN A 425 -5.13 -0.87 9.97
C GLN A 425 -4.49 -1.35 11.27
N GLN A 426 -3.63 -0.52 11.85
CA GLN A 426 -2.98 -0.83 13.12
C GLN A 426 -4.01 -1.00 14.23
N LYS A 427 -3.75 -1.91 15.14
CA LYS A 427 -4.61 -2.15 16.32
C LYS A 427 -3.94 -1.58 17.57
N GLY A 428 -4.76 -0.96 18.41
CA GLY A 428 -4.35 -0.52 19.74
C GLY A 428 -4.20 -1.69 20.72
N LYS A 429 -3.79 -1.39 21.93
CA LYS A 429 -3.64 -2.38 23.02
C LYS A 429 -4.94 -3.10 23.37
N ASP A 430 -6.07 -2.51 23.07
CA ASP A 430 -7.42 -3.05 23.28
C ASP A 430 -7.91 -3.92 22.11
N GLY A 431 -7.06 -4.17 21.09
CA GLY A 431 -7.39 -4.91 19.88
C GLY A 431 -8.28 -4.15 18.87
N LYS A 432 -8.70 -2.93 19.20
CA LYS A 432 -9.48 -2.07 18.31
C LYS A 432 -8.56 -1.30 17.36
N PRO A 433 -9.09 -0.74 16.24
CA PRO A 433 -8.32 0.10 15.33
C PRO A 433 -7.60 1.23 16.07
N ALA A 434 -6.31 1.41 15.78
CA ALA A 434 -5.51 2.49 16.34
C ALA A 434 -5.90 3.81 15.67
N VAL A 435 -6.46 4.72 16.44
CA VAL A 435 -6.94 6.03 15.97
C VAL A 435 -6.48 7.08 16.96
N GLU A 436 -5.75 8.06 16.45
CA GLU A 436 -5.51 9.28 17.20
C GLU A 436 -6.74 10.19 17.07
N LYS A 437 -7.25 10.66 18.18
CA LYS A 437 -8.40 11.56 18.23
C LYS A 437 -8.10 12.74 19.12
N ARG A 438 -8.25 13.93 18.58
CA ARG A 438 -8.18 15.15 19.38
C ARG A 438 -9.60 15.55 19.82
N TRP A 439 -9.75 15.79 21.09
CA TRP A 439 -10.98 16.27 21.69
C TRP A 439 -10.87 17.76 22.05
N HIS A 440 -11.89 18.51 21.71
CA HIS A 440 -12.08 19.80 22.32
C HIS A 440 -12.63 19.63 23.75
N HIS A 441 -12.38 20.59 24.64
CA HIS A 441 -12.81 20.49 26.05
C HIS A 441 -14.31 20.28 26.26
N GLN A 442 -15.15 20.59 25.27
CA GLN A 442 -16.59 20.30 25.29
C GLN A 442 -16.94 18.91 24.75
N ASN A 443 -15.99 18.16 24.28
CA ASN A 443 -16.17 16.78 23.78
C ASN A 443 -17.24 16.65 22.68
N ARG A 444 -17.33 17.64 21.78
CA ARG A 444 -18.25 17.62 20.63
C ARG A 444 -17.60 16.94 19.45
N LEU A 445 -18.35 16.08 18.74
CA LEU A 445 -17.82 15.27 17.64
C LEU A 445 -17.29 16.11 16.50
N PHE A 446 -18.09 17.02 16.00
CA PHE A 446 -17.82 17.79 14.80
C PHE A 446 -17.43 19.23 15.12
N ASP A 447 -16.88 19.45 16.28
CA ASP A 447 -16.14 20.66 16.55
C ASP A 447 -14.90 20.68 15.63
N ARG A 448 -14.48 21.85 15.18
CA ARG A 448 -13.30 22.04 14.32
C ARG A 448 -12.02 21.44 14.89
N ASP A 449 -11.98 21.24 16.20
CA ASP A 449 -10.85 20.64 16.89
C ASP A 449 -10.94 19.12 17.07
N THR A 450 -12.06 18.50 16.66
CA THR A 450 -12.25 17.06 16.75
C THR A 450 -11.90 16.39 15.43
N LEU A 451 -10.69 15.87 15.33
CA LEU A 451 -10.14 15.25 14.12
C LEU A 451 -9.71 13.81 14.42
N PHE A 452 -9.78 12.98 13.40
CA PHE A 452 -9.34 11.59 13.48
C PHE A 452 -8.13 11.38 12.58
N VAL A 453 -7.12 10.68 13.08
CA VAL A 453 -5.99 10.19 12.30
C VAL A 453 -5.96 8.68 12.43
N LEU A 454 -6.22 7.98 11.34
CA LEU A 454 -6.15 6.52 11.28
C LEU A 454 -4.70 6.09 11.07
N LYS A 455 -4.29 5.01 11.72
CA LYS A 455 -2.93 4.47 11.60
C LYS A 455 -2.94 3.20 10.76
N TYR A 456 -2.08 3.16 9.76
CA TYR A 456 -1.92 2.01 8.86
C TYR A 456 -0.48 1.52 8.82
N SER A 457 -0.33 0.24 8.59
CA SER A 457 0.92 -0.40 8.20
C SER A 457 0.81 -0.90 6.77
N ILE A 458 1.86 -0.72 6.00
CA ILE A 458 1.96 -1.20 4.63
C ILE A 458 3.23 -2.04 4.45
N ASN A 459 3.14 -3.09 3.65
CA ASN A 459 4.29 -3.91 3.32
C ASN A 459 5.34 -3.09 2.55
N PHE A 460 6.47 -2.81 3.22
CA PHE A 460 7.57 -2.01 2.66
C PHE A 460 8.18 -2.65 1.39
N LEU A 461 8.28 -3.97 1.34
CA LEU A 461 8.84 -4.68 0.19
C LEU A 461 7.99 -4.50 -1.07
N PHE A 462 6.67 -4.55 -0.92
CA PHE A 462 5.75 -4.27 -2.01
C PHE A 462 5.91 -2.82 -2.51
N VAL A 463 5.87 -1.85 -1.60
CA VAL A 463 5.99 -0.42 -1.93
C VAL A 463 7.30 -0.16 -2.67
N LEU A 464 8.42 -0.70 -2.15
CA LEU A 464 9.74 -0.59 -2.75
C LEU A 464 9.79 -1.17 -4.16
N SER A 465 9.27 -2.38 -4.35
CA SER A 465 9.31 -3.07 -5.64
C SER A 465 8.39 -2.41 -6.68
N ALA A 466 7.19 -2.00 -6.28
CA ALA A 466 6.23 -1.31 -7.15
C ALA A 466 6.78 0.04 -7.63
N TYR A 467 7.33 0.82 -6.71
CA TYR A 467 7.96 2.10 -7.02
C TYR A 467 9.15 1.93 -7.96
N ALA A 468 10.12 1.09 -7.60
CA ALA A 468 11.33 0.87 -8.39
C ALA A 468 11.05 0.27 -9.78
N ALA A 469 9.98 -0.52 -9.94
CA ALA A 469 9.55 -1.05 -11.23
C ALA A 469 8.75 -0.07 -12.09
N GLY A 470 8.30 1.04 -11.53
CA GLY A 470 7.43 1.98 -12.23
C GLY A 470 6.02 1.47 -12.51
N ARG A 471 5.59 0.48 -11.75
CA ARG A 471 4.31 -0.20 -11.95
C ARG A 471 3.35 0.15 -10.81
N VAL A 472 2.79 1.35 -10.86
CA VAL A 472 1.65 1.68 -10.00
C VAL A 472 0.40 1.59 -10.85
N ASP A 473 -0.46 0.63 -10.54
CA ASP A 473 -1.73 0.42 -11.24
C ASP A 473 -2.80 1.34 -10.64
N GLU A 474 -3.56 2.04 -11.49
CA GLU A 474 -4.68 2.89 -11.08
C GLU A 474 -5.78 2.10 -10.34
N ALA A 475 -5.98 0.83 -10.69
CA ALA A 475 -6.89 -0.03 -9.95
C ALA A 475 -6.45 -0.24 -8.50
N TYR A 476 -5.13 -0.30 -8.28
CA TYR A 476 -4.54 -0.42 -6.96
C TYR A 476 -4.69 0.86 -6.14
N LYS A 477 -4.41 2.04 -6.74
CA LYS A 477 -4.65 3.35 -6.11
C LYS A 477 -6.11 3.45 -5.64
N LYS A 478 -7.06 3.13 -6.52
CA LYS A 478 -8.49 3.15 -6.21
C LYS A 478 -8.83 2.20 -5.04
N HIS A 479 -8.28 0.99 -5.04
CA HIS A 479 -8.52 0.01 -3.97
C HIS A 479 -8.04 0.51 -2.61
N ILE A 480 -6.84 1.09 -2.54
CA ILE A 480 -6.30 1.66 -1.29
C ILE A 480 -7.17 2.83 -0.79
N ARG A 481 -7.52 3.76 -1.68
CA ARG A 481 -8.35 4.92 -1.34
C ARG A 481 -9.72 4.49 -0.83
N GLU A 482 -10.33 3.50 -1.46
CA GLU A 482 -11.60 2.92 -1.00
C GLU A 482 -11.47 2.29 0.38
N LYS A 483 -10.36 1.57 0.65
CA LYS A 483 -10.09 0.99 1.96
C LYS A 483 -9.96 2.05 3.05
N PHE A 484 -9.26 3.15 2.79
CA PHE A 484 -9.18 4.27 3.73
C PHE A 484 -10.55 4.88 4.00
N ARG A 485 -11.32 5.16 2.94
CA ARG A 485 -12.68 5.69 3.06
C ARG A 485 -13.58 4.77 3.88
N LYS A 486 -13.57 3.49 3.58
CA LYS A 486 -14.36 2.48 4.30
C LYS A 486 -13.98 2.42 5.78
N ASN A 487 -12.69 2.32 6.10
CA ASN A 487 -12.25 2.21 7.49
C ASN A 487 -12.59 3.45 8.31
N LEU A 488 -12.54 4.65 7.71
CA LEU A 488 -12.98 5.86 8.40
C LEU A 488 -14.49 5.86 8.66
N LYS A 489 -15.29 5.42 7.68
CA LYS A 489 -16.73 5.25 7.87
C LYS A 489 -17.05 4.26 8.99
N ASP A 490 -16.40 3.09 8.97
CA ASP A 490 -16.58 2.04 9.98
C ASP A 490 -16.19 2.56 11.37
N GLU A 491 -15.12 3.36 11.49
CA GLU A 491 -14.71 3.96 12.75
C GLU A 491 -15.71 5.00 13.25
N LEU A 492 -16.25 5.84 12.38
CA LEU A 492 -17.28 6.80 12.73
C LEU A 492 -18.58 6.08 13.16
N GLU A 493 -19.01 5.08 12.39
CA GLU A 493 -20.21 4.29 12.73
C GLU A 493 -20.02 3.47 14.00
N ARG A 494 -18.81 3.04 14.33
CA ARG A 494 -18.49 2.36 15.59
C ARG A 494 -18.72 3.27 16.80
N ARG A 495 -18.44 4.57 16.66
CA ARG A 495 -18.52 5.54 17.77
C ARG A 495 -19.84 6.30 17.82
N TYR A 496 -20.51 6.48 16.69
CA TYR A 496 -21.66 7.38 16.56
C TYR A 496 -22.82 6.71 15.86
N HIS A 497 -24.01 7.17 16.23
CA HIS A 497 -25.24 6.93 15.49
C HIS A 497 -25.54 8.13 14.61
N PHE A 498 -25.85 7.91 13.35
CA PHE A 498 -26.19 8.93 12.39
C PHE A 498 -27.69 8.97 12.11
N TYR A 499 -28.27 10.17 12.06
CA TYR A 499 -29.69 10.38 11.82
C TYR A 499 -29.90 11.51 10.83
N LEU A 500 -30.84 11.34 9.92
CA LEU A 500 -31.37 12.38 9.06
C LEU A 500 -32.52 13.08 9.76
N LEU A 501 -32.47 14.39 9.85
CA LEU A 501 -33.54 15.24 10.35
C LEU A 501 -34.16 15.98 9.15
N LEU A 502 -35.37 15.63 8.77
CA LEU A 502 -36.12 16.24 7.67
C LEU A 502 -37.04 17.32 8.26
N SER A 503 -36.87 18.58 7.86
CA SER A 503 -37.75 19.66 8.30
C SER A 503 -39.16 19.47 7.75
N LYS A 504 -40.16 19.58 8.62
CA LYS A 504 -41.58 19.51 8.27
C LYS A 504 -42.15 20.85 7.77
N GLY A 505 -41.44 21.95 8.04
CA GLY A 505 -41.80 23.32 7.68
C GLY A 505 -40.60 24.12 7.23
N ASP A 506 -40.56 25.41 7.53
CA ASP A 506 -39.41 26.24 7.26
C ASP A 506 -38.23 25.80 8.09
N ARG A 507 -37.13 25.49 7.39
CA ARG A 507 -35.90 24.98 8.03
C ARG A 507 -35.30 25.96 9.00
N LYS A 508 -35.19 27.22 8.58
CA LYS A 508 -34.50 28.23 9.37
C LYS A 508 -35.19 28.43 10.71
N GLU A 509 -36.50 28.53 10.69
CA GLU A 509 -37.27 28.62 11.93
C GLU A 509 -37.13 27.38 12.81
N ALA A 510 -37.14 26.20 12.21
CA ALA A 510 -36.99 24.94 12.93
C ALA A 510 -35.59 24.82 13.57
N VAL A 511 -34.53 25.17 12.83
CA VAL A 511 -33.15 25.17 13.33
C VAL A 511 -32.98 26.23 14.42
N ASP A 512 -33.44 27.45 14.22
CA ASP A 512 -33.34 28.56 15.20
C ASP A 512 -34.04 28.19 16.52
N ARG A 513 -35.23 27.56 16.44
CA ARG A 513 -35.96 27.08 17.62
C ARG A 513 -35.21 26.04 18.43
N HIS A 514 -34.51 25.16 17.74
CA HIS A 514 -33.79 24.03 18.35
C HIS A 514 -32.25 24.19 18.35
N PHE A 515 -31.74 25.38 18.07
CA PHE A 515 -30.31 25.69 17.93
C PHE A 515 -29.44 25.10 19.04
N ARG A 516 -29.81 25.30 20.30
CA ARG A 516 -29.04 24.80 21.45
C ARG A 516 -28.92 23.29 21.50
N LEU A 517 -29.91 22.59 20.95
CA LEU A 517 -29.96 21.13 20.93
C LEU A 517 -29.16 20.54 19.77
N LEU A 518 -29.18 21.23 18.63
CA LEU A 518 -28.52 20.81 17.39
C LEU A 518 -27.05 21.18 17.33
N ASN A 519 -26.64 22.20 18.07
CA ASN A 519 -25.28 22.71 18.10
C ASN A 519 -24.27 21.61 18.41
N GLY A 520 -23.27 21.44 17.54
CA GLY A 520 -22.22 20.42 17.65
C GLY A 520 -22.67 18.98 17.35
N LYS A 521 -23.88 18.78 16.82
CA LYS A 521 -24.42 17.49 16.44
C LYS A 521 -24.70 17.36 14.95
N VAL A 522 -24.85 18.47 14.24
CA VAL A 522 -25.02 18.48 12.80
C VAL A 522 -23.69 18.15 12.13
N PHE A 523 -23.68 17.10 11.31
CA PHE A 523 -22.50 16.65 10.56
C PHE A 523 -22.49 17.20 9.15
N ASN A 524 -23.64 17.22 8.47
CA ASN A 524 -23.80 17.73 7.12
C ASN A 524 -25.26 18.13 6.86
N SER A 525 -25.51 18.80 5.75
CA SER A 525 -26.85 19.13 5.28
C SER A 525 -27.02 18.80 3.80
N PHE A 526 -28.27 18.50 3.39
CA PHE A 526 -28.63 18.13 2.01
C PHE A 526 -29.88 18.89 1.59
N ASN A 527 -30.14 18.96 0.26
CA ASN A 527 -31.29 19.63 -0.33
C ASN A 527 -31.49 21.05 0.20
N ASP A 528 -30.45 21.90 0.03
CA ASP A 528 -30.42 23.27 0.52
C ASP A 528 -30.73 23.39 2.03
N GLY A 529 -30.26 22.36 2.76
CA GLY A 529 -30.39 22.28 4.20
C GLY A 529 -31.74 21.81 4.73
N ARG A 530 -32.67 21.39 3.89
CA ARG A 530 -33.93 20.78 4.35
C ARG A 530 -33.75 19.49 5.10
N ILE A 531 -32.61 18.78 4.85
CA ILE A 531 -32.23 17.56 5.50
C ILE A 531 -30.92 17.80 6.24
N LEU A 532 -30.91 17.62 7.55
CA LEU A 532 -29.71 17.69 8.37
C LEU A 532 -29.25 16.27 8.71
N LEU A 533 -27.99 15.97 8.51
CA LEU A 533 -27.37 14.76 9.02
C LEU A 533 -26.74 15.05 10.38
N CYS A 534 -27.26 14.42 11.40
CA CYS A 534 -26.78 14.57 12.78
C CYS A 534 -26.09 13.30 13.27
N ALA A 535 -25.10 13.46 14.15
CA ALA A 535 -24.38 12.37 14.77
C ALA A 535 -24.45 12.45 16.30
N PHE A 536 -24.65 11.29 16.92
CA PHE A 536 -24.74 11.15 18.38
C PHE A 536 -23.78 10.07 18.85
N GLU A 537 -22.97 10.41 19.83
CA GLU A 537 -22.01 9.46 20.40
C GLU A 537 -22.76 8.32 21.12
N LYS A 538 -22.36 7.08 20.81
CA LYS A 538 -22.92 5.88 21.45
C LYS A 538 -22.65 5.87 22.95
N GLY A 539 -23.58 5.35 23.71
CA GLY A 539 -23.46 5.27 25.18
C GLY A 539 -23.70 6.57 25.94
N LYS A 540 -24.01 7.71 25.25
CA LYS A 540 -24.37 8.97 25.91
C LYS A 540 -25.87 9.23 25.83
N ARG A 541 -26.48 9.50 27.00
CA ARG A 541 -27.87 9.95 27.09
C ARG A 541 -28.03 11.27 26.35
N GLY A 542 -28.87 11.37 25.37
CA GLY A 542 -29.12 12.64 24.69
C GLY A 542 -29.88 12.56 23.38
N ALA A 543 -29.71 11.49 22.59
CA ALA A 543 -30.40 11.37 21.32
C ALA A 543 -31.92 11.27 21.48
N VAL A 544 -32.38 10.40 22.37
CA VAL A 544 -33.83 10.16 22.61
C VAL A 544 -34.52 11.43 23.17
N GLN A 545 -33.89 12.08 24.16
CA GLN A 545 -34.44 13.30 24.72
C GLN A 545 -34.49 14.45 23.69
N LEU A 546 -33.48 14.52 22.81
CA LEU A 546 -33.48 15.47 21.72
C LEU A 546 -34.60 15.18 20.73
N PHE A 547 -34.77 13.94 20.30
CA PHE A 547 -35.80 13.58 19.31
C PHE A 547 -37.19 13.88 19.79
N GLU A 548 -37.47 13.68 21.08
CA GLU A 548 -38.74 14.09 21.70
C GLU A 548 -39.01 15.57 21.58
N GLN A 549 -38.00 16.40 21.75
CA GLN A 549 -38.12 17.86 21.71
C GLN A 549 -38.27 18.40 20.30
N ILE A 550 -37.62 17.74 19.28
CA ILE A 550 -37.64 18.23 17.91
C ILE A 550 -38.69 17.53 17.01
N LYS A 551 -39.41 16.51 17.49
CA LYS A 551 -40.36 15.72 16.70
C LYS A 551 -41.49 16.53 16.06
N GLY A 552 -41.82 17.72 16.63
CA GLY A 552 -42.80 18.64 16.05
C GLY A 552 -42.34 19.21 14.72
N ASP A 553 -41.08 19.60 14.63
CA ASP A 553 -40.49 20.32 13.50
C ASP A 553 -39.71 19.44 12.54
N PHE A 554 -39.22 18.25 13.00
CA PHE A 554 -38.44 17.36 12.18
C PHE A 554 -39.00 15.93 12.18
N ARG A 555 -38.85 15.25 11.02
CA ARG A 555 -38.94 13.80 10.89
C ARG A 555 -37.53 13.25 11.06
N VAL A 556 -37.34 12.25 11.93
CA VAL A 556 -36.04 11.67 12.28
C VAL A 556 -35.92 10.27 11.67
N ILE A 557 -34.82 10.02 10.95
CA ILE A 557 -34.57 8.74 10.26
C ILE A 557 -33.17 8.26 10.57
N ARG A 558 -33.00 6.98 10.85
CA ARG A 558 -31.68 6.35 11.01
C ARG A 558 -30.94 6.34 9.68
N TYR A 559 -29.64 6.65 9.71
CA TYR A 559 -28.81 6.73 8.51
C TYR A 559 -27.50 5.96 8.70
N LYS A 560 -27.05 5.27 7.63
CA LYS A 560 -25.72 4.68 7.54
C LYS A 560 -24.86 5.52 6.59
N LEU A 561 -23.62 5.79 6.96
CA LEU A 561 -22.73 6.61 6.13
C LEU A 561 -22.52 6.01 4.75
N GLY A 562 -22.80 6.79 3.71
CA GLY A 562 -22.68 6.38 2.30
C GLY A 562 -23.85 5.54 1.78
N GLN A 563 -24.96 5.45 2.52
CA GLN A 563 -26.23 4.99 2.01
C GLN A 563 -26.84 6.09 1.13
N ASP A 564 -27.58 5.70 0.10
CA ASP A 564 -28.38 6.67 -0.67
C ASP A 564 -29.44 7.31 0.24
N ILE A 565 -29.50 8.64 0.19
CA ILE A 565 -30.39 9.43 1.08
C ILE A 565 -31.86 9.18 0.73
N HIS A 566 -32.20 9.11 -0.56
CA HIS A 566 -33.56 8.88 -1.00
C HIS A 566 -34.04 7.48 -0.61
N GLU A 567 -33.16 6.49 -0.76
CA GLU A 567 -33.42 5.14 -0.31
C GLU A 567 -33.60 5.09 1.21
N ALA A 568 -32.75 5.78 1.98
CA ALA A 568 -32.85 5.86 3.43
C ALA A 568 -34.19 6.49 3.88
N ILE A 569 -34.63 7.56 3.19
CA ILE A 569 -35.89 8.25 3.51
C ILE A 569 -37.11 7.39 3.18
N GLN A 570 -37.05 6.63 2.08
CA GLN A 570 -38.17 5.79 1.65
C GLN A 570 -38.28 4.49 2.45
N SER A 571 -37.15 3.99 2.93
CA SER A 571 -37.04 2.67 3.53
C SER A 571 -37.31 2.60 5.04
N GLN A 572 -37.40 3.74 5.72
CA GLN A 572 -37.50 3.77 7.18
C GLN A 572 -38.67 4.62 7.68
N PRO A 573 -39.42 4.13 8.69
CA PRO A 573 -40.43 4.93 9.37
C PRO A 573 -39.80 6.01 10.23
N ASP A 574 -40.62 6.98 10.66
CA ASP A 574 -40.22 7.93 11.69
C ASP A 574 -39.82 7.20 12.97
N ILE A 575 -38.72 7.61 13.60
CA ILE A 575 -38.39 7.15 14.95
C ILE A 575 -39.40 7.76 15.90
N SER A 576 -40.29 6.94 16.40
CA SER A 576 -41.26 7.30 17.43
C SER A 576 -40.99 6.42 18.66
N LEU A 577 -40.89 7.05 19.82
CA LEU A 577 -40.74 6.34 21.10
C LEU A 577 -42.06 5.74 21.58
N GLU A 578 -43.19 6.12 20.97
CA GLU A 578 -44.49 5.49 21.20
C GLU A 578 -44.81 4.51 20.07
N PRO A 579 -45.21 3.30 20.36
CA PRO A 579 -45.68 2.35 19.36
C PRO A 579 -46.95 2.89 18.69
N ARG A 580 -46.76 3.57 17.54
CA ARG A 580 -47.88 3.92 16.65
C ARG A 580 -48.12 2.73 15.74
N THR A 581 -49.11 1.99 16.14
CA THR A 581 -49.35 0.62 15.73
C THR A 581 -49.56 0.40 14.23
N ALA A 582 -50.16 1.29 13.50
CA ALA A 582 -50.56 1.01 12.10
C ALA A 582 -49.52 1.41 11.04
N SER A 583 -48.82 2.54 11.19
CA SER A 583 -47.89 3.03 10.15
C SER A 583 -46.52 2.40 10.19
N VAL A 584 -46.02 2.10 11.39
CA VAL A 584 -44.72 1.45 11.59
C VAL A 584 -44.76 0.01 11.09
N GLN A 585 -45.84 -0.69 11.34
CA GLN A 585 -46.04 -2.06 10.91
C GLN A 585 -46.13 -2.21 9.39
N ALA A 586 -46.86 -1.31 8.72
CA ALA A 586 -46.95 -1.31 7.26
C ALA A 586 -45.61 -1.04 6.55
N THR A 587 -44.68 -0.43 7.23
CA THR A 587 -43.36 -0.07 6.65
C THR A 587 -42.29 -1.13 6.91
N LEU A 588 -42.24 -1.72 8.12
CA LEU A 588 -41.18 -2.65 8.49
C LEU A 588 -41.36 -4.05 7.89
N PHE A 589 -42.54 -4.57 7.88
CA PHE A 589 -42.82 -5.94 7.45
C PHE A 589 -42.69 -6.16 5.94
N PRO A 590 -43.27 -5.33 5.07
CA PRO A 590 -43.14 -5.53 3.63
C PRO A 590 -41.73 -5.54 3.11
N MET A 591 -40.81 -4.78 3.72
CA MET A 591 -39.41 -4.72 3.31
C MET A 591 -38.64 -6.01 3.47
N ARG A 592 -39.10 -6.90 4.34
CA ARG A 592 -38.42 -8.19 4.64
C ARG A 592 -39.11 -9.39 4.03
N GLY A 593 -40.06 -9.18 3.10
CA GLY A 593 -40.80 -10.25 2.46
C GLY A 593 -41.84 -10.93 3.35
N ALA A 594 -42.22 -10.29 4.48
CA ALA A 594 -43.39 -10.70 5.25
C ALA A 594 -44.68 -10.22 4.53
N LYS A 595 -45.73 -11.00 4.57
CA LYS A 595 -47.02 -10.62 4.01
C LYS A 595 -47.71 -9.63 4.96
N LEU A 596 -48.49 -8.69 4.39
CA LEU A 596 -49.21 -7.69 5.17
C LEU A 596 -50.25 -8.33 6.11
N GLU A 597 -50.72 -9.50 5.78
CA GLU A 597 -51.64 -10.33 6.56
C GLU A 597 -51.00 -10.85 7.84
N ASP A 598 -49.71 -11.22 7.78
CA ASP A 598 -48.93 -11.68 8.92
C ASP A 598 -48.77 -10.60 10.00
N ILE A 599 -48.84 -9.31 9.63
CA ILE A 599 -48.70 -8.18 10.54
C ILE A 599 -49.96 -7.98 11.38
N ARG A 600 -51.12 -8.14 10.80
CA ARG A 600 -52.40 -7.91 11.47
C ARG A 600 -52.65 -8.91 12.58
N ASP A 601 -52.25 -10.14 12.35
CA ASP A 601 -52.51 -11.26 13.27
C ASP A 601 -51.49 -11.26 14.43
N ASP A 602 -50.28 -10.76 14.21
CA ASP A 602 -49.21 -10.72 15.21
C ASP A 602 -48.99 -9.34 15.82
N GLN A 603 -49.95 -8.45 15.68
CA GLN A 603 -49.89 -7.06 16.13
C GLN A 603 -49.56 -6.94 17.62
N ASP A 604 -50.17 -7.73 18.44
CA ASP A 604 -49.96 -7.68 19.92
C ASP A 604 -48.55 -8.17 20.28
N VAL A 605 -48.07 -9.21 19.61
CA VAL A 605 -46.72 -9.74 19.76
C VAL A 605 -45.69 -8.71 19.36
N TYR A 606 -45.91 -8.08 18.19
CA TYR A 606 -45.05 -7.03 17.70
C TYR A 606 -44.98 -5.84 18.67
N ASN A 607 -46.10 -5.38 19.18
CA ASN A 607 -46.19 -4.32 20.15
C ASN A 607 -45.50 -4.67 21.48
N PHE A 608 -45.61 -5.91 21.90
CA PHE A 608 -44.95 -6.40 23.10
C PHE A 608 -43.42 -6.44 22.94
N VAL A 609 -42.93 -6.96 21.84
CA VAL A 609 -41.50 -6.97 21.49
C VAL A 609 -40.95 -5.55 21.42
N TRP A 610 -41.66 -4.65 20.73
CA TRP A 610 -41.32 -3.25 20.64
C TRP A 610 -41.23 -2.57 22.02
N ARG A 611 -42.20 -2.75 22.86
CA ARG A 611 -42.22 -2.23 24.24
C ARG A 611 -41.10 -2.82 25.09
N SER A 612 -40.83 -4.10 24.95
CA SER A 612 -39.76 -4.78 25.69
C SER A 612 -38.37 -4.32 25.29
N LEU A 613 -38.18 -3.89 24.06
CA LEU A 613 -36.88 -3.39 23.55
C LEU A 613 -36.68 -1.88 23.75
N ILE A 614 -37.75 -1.08 23.76
CA ILE A 614 -37.65 0.38 23.70
C ILE A 614 -38.19 1.10 24.91
N LEU A 615 -39.22 0.58 25.58
CA LEU A 615 -39.83 1.22 26.74
C LEU A 615 -39.23 0.76 28.07
N LYS A 616 -39.14 1.71 29.02
CA LYS A 616 -38.43 1.63 30.27
C LYS A 616 -38.81 0.51 31.26
N ASP A 617 -39.96 -0.11 31.10
CA ASP A 617 -40.52 -0.94 32.16
C ASP A 617 -40.30 -2.44 31.98
N MET A 618 -39.84 -2.90 30.79
CA MET A 618 -39.60 -4.32 30.51
C MET A 618 -38.33 -4.48 29.66
N VAL A 619 -37.18 -4.69 30.30
CA VAL A 619 -35.94 -4.99 29.59
C VAL A 619 -35.72 -6.50 29.66
N PHE A 620 -36.15 -7.19 28.62
CA PHE A 620 -35.94 -8.61 28.48
C PHE A 620 -34.85 -8.92 27.45
N GLY A 621 -33.98 -9.86 27.75
CA GLY A 621 -33.12 -10.50 26.73
C GLY A 621 -34.00 -11.30 25.73
N PRO A 622 -33.46 -11.60 24.51
CA PRO A 622 -34.23 -12.29 23.47
C PRO A 622 -34.95 -13.57 23.94
N GLY A 623 -34.31 -14.38 24.75
CA GLY A 623 -34.90 -15.59 25.30
C GLY A 623 -36.05 -15.31 26.30
N GLN A 624 -35.97 -14.23 27.07
CA GLN A 624 -37.03 -13.81 27.99
C GLN A 624 -38.22 -13.25 27.22
N ILE A 625 -37.98 -12.46 26.12
CA ILE A 625 -39.05 -11.98 25.25
C ILE A 625 -39.82 -13.15 24.65
N ILE A 626 -39.12 -14.17 24.15
CA ILE A 626 -39.73 -15.37 23.59
C ILE A 626 -40.59 -16.05 24.67
N THR A 627 -40.05 -16.24 25.88
CA THR A 627 -40.77 -16.89 27.02
C THR A 627 -42.02 -16.11 27.38
N GLU A 628 -41.96 -14.79 27.47
CA GLU A 628 -43.10 -13.96 27.79
C GLU A 628 -44.13 -13.89 26.63
N CYS A 629 -43.70 -13.95 25.38
CA CYS A 629 -44.61 -14.13 24.26
C CYS A 629 -45.39 -15.45 24.36
N HIS A 630 -44.75 -16.56 24.71
CA HIS A 630 -45.41 -17.83 24.92
C HIS A 630 -46.46 -17.80 26.07
N LYS A 631 -46.23 -17.00 27.13
CA LYS A 631 -47.18 -16.86 28.23
C LYS A 631 -48.38 -15.98 27.88
N ASN A 632 -48.19 -14.94 27.09
CA ASN A 632 -49.18 -13.89 26.87
C ASN A 632 -49.95 -14.02 25.57
N PHE A 633 -49.46 -14.83 24.61
CA PHE A 633 -50.06 -14.97 23.28
C PHE A 633 -50.27 -16.43 22.93
N ASP A 634 -51.49 -16.80 22.66
CA ASP A 634 -51.87 -18.15 22.22
C ASP A 634 -51.77 -18.28 20.70
N PHE A 635 -50.57 -18.60 20.24
CA PHE A 635 -50.30 -18.71 18.80
C PHE A 635 -50.82 -20.01 18.15
N LEU A 636 -50.97 -21.08 18.94
CA LEU A 636 -51.47 -22.37 18.46
C LEU A 636 -52.95 -22.28 18.01
N ASP A 637 -53.74 -21.47 18.70
CA ASP A 637 -55.12 -21.23 18.33
C ASP A 637 -55.26 -20.36 17.06
N LYS A 638 -54.34 -19.43 16.83
CA LYS A 638 -54.33 -18.54 15.68
C LYS A 638 -53.73 -19.21 14.43
N TYR A 639 -52.76 -20.08 14.59
CA TYR A 639 -52.02 -20.71 13.48
C TYR A 639 -52.01 -22.25 13.65
N PRO A 640 -53.12 -22.93 13.33
CA PRO A 640 -53.19 -24.39 13.40
C PRO A 640 -52.22 -25.02 12.42
N GLY A 641 -51.17 -25.66 12.91
CA GLY A 641 -50.07 -26.25 12.11
C GLY A 641 -48.70 -25.61 12.27
N MET A 642 -48.61 -24.50 13.00
CA MET A 642 -47.33 -23.91 13.40
C MET A 642 -46.78 -24.61 14.65
N THR A 643 -45.50 -24.94 14.64
CA THR A 643 -44.87 -25.50 15.83
C THR A 643 -44.36 -24.39 16.76
N THR A 644 -44.10 -24.70 18.05
CA THR A 644 -43.45 -23.78 18.99
C THR A 644 -42.14 -23.23 18.43
N GLN A 645 -41.36 -24.06 17.75
CA GLN A 645 -40.09 -23.62 17.14
C GLN A 645 -40.28 -22.63 16.00
N ASP A 646 -41.38 -22.73 15.22
CA ASP A 646 -41.67 -21.78 14.16
C ASP A 646 -42.13 -20.45 14.73
N TRP A 647 -42.88 -20.46 15.83
CA TRP A 647 -43.25 -19.27 16.58
C TRP A 647 -42.03 -18.54 17.14
N ASP A 648 -41.08 -19.28 17.76
CA ASP A 648 -39.81 -18.72 18.22
C ASP A 648 -39.04 -18.03 17.12
N LYS A 649 -39.04 -18.59 15.90
CA LYS A 649 -38.42 -17.97 14.70
C LYS A 649 -39.12 -16.66 14.32
N VAL A 650 -40.44 -16.60 14.42
CA VAL A 650 -41.21 -15.38 14.16
C VAL A 650 -40.87 -14.29 15.18
N VAL A 651 -40.86 -14.60 16.46
CA VAL A 651 -40.50 -13.65 17.52
C VAL A 651 -39.06 -13.18 17.37
N MET A 652 -38.11 -14.09 17.11
CA MET A 652 -36.72 -13.75 16.85
C MET A 652 -36.53 -12.88 15.59
N ARG A 653 -37.40 -13.02 14.61
CA ARG A 653 -37.42 -12.16 13.44
C ARG A 653 -37.88 -10.75 13.81
N PHE A 654 -38.95 -10.60 14.59
CA PHE A 654 -39.41 -9.30 15.11
C PHE A 654 -38.31 -8.59 15.90
N ILE A 655 -37.64 -9.31 16.80
CA ILE A 655 -36.52 -8.76 17.59
C ILE A 655 -35.43 -8.23 16.65
N ARG A 656 -34.97 -9.04 15.70
CA ARG A 656 -33.92 -8.65 14.76
C ARG A 656 -34.31 -7.50 13.84
N ASP A 657 -35.58 -7.46 13.37
CA ASP A 657 -36.07 -6.42 12.49
C ASP A 657 -36.15 -5.08 13.22
N ILE A 658 -36.65 -5.08 14.45
CA ILE A 658 -36.67 -3.88 15.30
C ILE A 658 -35.26 -3.42 15.63
N GLN A 659 -34.36 -4.31 16.05
CA GLN A 659 -32.96 -3.98 16.34
C GLN A 659 -32.24 -3.45 15.09
N SER A 660 -32.41 -4.07 13.92
CA SER A 660 -31.73 -3.63 12.71
C SER A 660 -32.24 -2.29 12.17
N CYS A 661 -33.52 -1.97 12.38
CA CYS A 661 -34.07 -0.69 11.93
C CYS A 661 -33.59 0.49 12.78
N TYR A 662 -33.34 0.25 14.05
CA TYR A 662 -32.94 1.31 14.97
C TYR A 662 -31.52 1.16 15.47
N ASP A 663 -30.82 0.08 15.05
CA ASP A 663 -29.44 -0.25 15.45
C ASP A 663 -29.24 -0.07 16.97
N LEU A 664 -30.26 -0.46 17.71
CA LEU A 664 -30.25 -0.40 19.15
C LEU A 664 -29.47 -1.61 19.65
N ASP A 665 -28.28 -1.38 20.20
CA ASP A 665 -27.59 -2.40 20.96
C ASP A 665 -28.33 -2.67 22.26
N MET A 666 -28.45 -3.92 22.66
CA MET A 666 -29.11 -4.28 23.92
C MET A 666 -28.44 -3.62 25.12
N GLU A 667 -27.12 -3.42 25.11
CA GLU A 667 -26.39 -2.67 26.12
C GLU A 667 -26.83 -1.18 26.17
N GLU A 668 -27.15 -0.59 25.03
CA GLU A 668 -27.63 0.79 24.93
C GLU A 668 -29.04 0.94 25.50
N ILE A 669 -29.91 -0.05 25.26
CA ILE A 669 -31.24 -0.11 25.85
C ILE A 669 -31.14 -0.24 27.38
N PHE A 670 -30.27 -1.10 27.89
CA PHE A 670 -30.02 -1.25 29.33
C PHE A 670 -29.45 0.02 29.95
N SER A 671 -28.57 0.77 29.27
CA SER A 671 -28.02 2.04 29.75
C SER A 671 -29.06 3.17 29.77
N MET A 672 -30.09 3.10 28.93
CA MET A 672 -31.21 4.07 28.93
C MET A 672 -32.21 3.84 30.05
N THR A 673 -32.23 2.64 30.64
CA THR A 673 -33.18 2.26 31.69
C THR A 673 -32.59 2.35 33.10
N ALA A 674 -31.28 2.48 33.27
CA ALA A 674 -30.59 2.79 34.50
C ALA A 674 -30.43 4.30 34.72
#